data_1d6027510f324875f6bb77611350055a
#
_entry.id   1d6027510f324875f6bb77611350055a
#
_cell.length_a   1.000
_cell.length_b   1.000
_cell.length_c   1.000
_cell.angle_alpha   90.00
_cell.angle_beta   90.00
_cell.angle_gamma   90.00
#
_symmetry.space_group_name_H-M   'P 1'
#
loop_
_entity.id
_entity.type
_entity.pdbx_description
1 polymer ?
#
loop_
_entity_poly.entity_id
_entity_poly.type
_entity_poly.pdbx_seq_one_letter_code
_entity_poly.pdbx_strand_id
1 'polypeptide(L)'
;MPPSPPAPPSVSPPAPHLRLPPTDRVLSPRTGWTRAHWEALADRQLEALVPYATPGFAQYRLPGRTSWSGVVSDGLEGYARSFLLASFRIAGADGKVDPHLIERYTRGLTAGTLRDGPKAWPVLTDCSQQMVEAASVAIGLHETRPWIWDTLDTAVQERVVEWLSGFVGARTWDNNWRLFQVVSEQFLASVGAPYRREDIEGGLERIEDWYVGDGWYSDGDGRNFDYYIGWAMHLYPLLWARMAGPDGDGGRGAVYRERLALFLSTYPEFFGADGAPVHQGRSLTYRFAATAPVWLGALADCTPLAPGLTRRLASGTARHFVERGVPDERGLLPLGWYGTHLPTTQPYSGPASPYWASKAFLGLLLPADHPVWTEREQPLPVEEGTRYTALPAPGWLLHGTPHDGIVRLVNHGSDHNPPDGPGEDDPHYAKFAYSTATAPESAAHAWARTVDGHLALLATDGTPSRRSRIVPVSCEGRRASSRHTARLPGYEEEFPVESTSLLHGPWEIRVHRVRPPEGVRVREGGYAVADPDPPQVLRGPGWALARTEAGLTSAVVGLHGWDEEGEIAREVEANAFGPHSATPYLLASGPVTPGHPARARVQVTLVVLTRDAVHPEALRAAIHCEQGDDDRIRITFPDGEVLTA
;
A
#
# COMPACT_ATOMS: atom_id res chain seq x y z
N MET A 1 -35.40 17.09 13.55
CA MET A 1 -35.07 15.87 12.81
C MET A 1 -33.64 16.04 12.35
N PRO A 2 -32.73 15.14 12.66
CA PRO A 2 -31.37 15.22 12.11
C PRO A 2 -31.44 15.06 10.59
N PRO A 3 -30.57 15.71 9.82
CA PRO A 3 -30.53 15.57 8.37
C PRO A 3 -30.17 14.12 8.01
N SER A 4 -30.82 13.59 6.98
CA SER A 4 -30.51 12.27 6.44
C SER A 4 -29.05 12.22 5.98
N PRO A 5 -28.34 11.09 6.17
CA PRO A 5 -26.98 10.96 5.68
C PRO A 5 -26.93 11.15 4.15
N PRO A 6 -25.84 11.74 3.60
CA PRO A 6 -25.68 11.90 2.17
C PRO A 6 -25.75 10.56 1.47
N ALA A 7 -26.41 10.52 0.32
CA ALA A 7 -26.49 9.34 -0.52
C ALA A 7 -25.06 8.91 -0.93
N PRO A 8 -24.75 7.60 -0.92
CA PRO A 8 -23.47 7.13 -1.41
C PRO A 8 -23.29 7.56 -2.89
N PRO A 9 -22.06 7.85 -3.32
CA PRO A 9 -21.77 8.21 -4.70
C PRO A 9 -22.31 7.14 -5.65
N SER A 10 -22.79 7.57 -6.82
CA SER A 10 -23.34 6.69 -7.86
C SER A 10 -22.27 5.67 -8.26
N VAL A 11 -22.45 4.44 -7.84
CA VAL A 11 -21.56 3.32 -8.16
C VAL A 11 -21.82 2.94 -9.62
N SER A 12 -20.79 3.02 -10.45
CA SER A 12 -20.84 2.44 -11.80
C SER A 12 -21.21 0.96 -11.69
N PRO A 13 -22.09 0.42 -12.57
CA PRO A 13 -22.42 -1.00 -12.51
C PRO A 13 -21.15 -1.84 -12.70
N PRO A 14 -21.02 -2.98 -12.00
CA PRO A 14 -19.87 -3.86 -12.12
C PRO A 14 -19.66 -4.24 -13.60
N ALA A 15 -18.39 -4.38 -13.99
CA ALA A 15 -18.01 -4.73 -15.35
C ALA A 15 -18.89 -5.87 -15.89
N PRO A 16 -19.44 -5.76 -17.11
CA PRO A 16 -20.54 -6.61 -17.60
C PRO A 16 -20.23 -8.11 -17.67
N HIS A 17 -18.98 -8.50 -17.42
CA HIS A 17 -18.52 -9.90 -17.49
C HIS A 17 -18.22 -10.55 -16.12
N LEU A 18 -18.23 -9.78 -15.00
CA LEU A 18 -18.10 -10.34 -13.66
C LEU A 18 -19.49 -10.66 -13.08
N ARG A 19 -19.89 -11.92 -13.14
CA ARG A 19 -21.14 -12.40 -12.52
C ARG A 19 -20.88 -12.78 -11.07
N LEU A 20 -21.18 -11.86 -10.16
CA LEU A 20 -21.16 -12.12 -8.74
C LEU A 20 -22.45 -12.80 -8.27
N PRO A 21 -22.37 -13.66 -7.24
CA PRO A 21 -23.54 -14.19 -6.56
C PRO A 21 -24.44 -13.09 -5.99
N PRO A 22 -25.71 -13.39 -5.68
CA PRO A 22 -26.56 -12.46 -4.94
C PRO A 22 -25.92 -12.07 -3.59
N THR A 23 -26.05 -10.80 -3.22
CA THR A 23 -25.53 -10.30 -1.94
C THR A 23 -26.31 -10.89 -0.77
N ASP A 24 -25.62 -11.25 0.30
CA ASP A 24 -26.20 -11.66 1.57
C ASP A 24 -26.05 -10.53 2.60
N ARG A 25 -27.11 -9.73 2.75
CA ARG A 25 -27.12 -8.60 3.70
C ARG A 25 -27.48 -9.03 5.15
N VAL A 26 -27.83 -10.28 5.38
CA VAL A 26 -28.02 -10.83 6.73
C VAL A 26 -26.68 -11.20 7.34
N LEU A 27 -25.91 -11.99 6.63
CA LEU A 27 -24.56 -12.42 7.05
C LEU A 27 -23.53 -11.28 6.94
N SER A 28 -23.58 -10.55 5.84
CA SER A 28 -22.63 -9.48 5.50
C SER A 28 -23.36 -8.16 5.26
N PRO A 29 -23.89 -7.51 6.32
CA PRO A 29 -24.75 -6.33 6.20
C PRO A 29 -24.09 -5.14 5.52
N ARG A 30 -22.78 -5.03 5.58
CA ARG A 30 -21.99 -3.92 5.03
C ARG A 30 -21.52 -4.18 3.61
N THR A 31 -20.96 -5.36 3.34
CA THR A 31 -20.44 -5.70 2.01
C THR A 31 -21.45 -6.49 1.17
N GLY A 32 -22.24 -7.32 1.77
CA GLY A 32 -23.07 -8.32 1.10
C GLY A 32 -22.26 -9.50 0.57
N TRP A 33 -20.93 -9.53 0.81
CA TRP A 33 -20.04 -10.52 0.26
C TRP A 33 -19.86 -11.72 1.19
N THR A 34 -19.88 -12.91 0.58
CA THR A 34 -19.67 -14.21 1.21
C THR A 34 -18.48 -14.92 0.55
N ARG A 35 -18.12 -16.10 1.03
CA ARG A 35 -17.11 -16.96 0.38
C ARG A 35 -17.38 -17.15 -1.12
N ALA A 36 -18.65 -17.33 -1.52
CA ALA A 36 -19.01 -17.53 -2.92
C ALA A 36 -18.64 -16.34 -3.84
N HIS A 37 -18.60 -15.12 -3.31
CA HIS A 37 -18.13 -13.94 -4.06
C HIS A 37 -16.63 -14.01 -4.34
N TRP A 38 -15.84 -14.47 -3.36
CA TRP A 38 -14.41 -14.69 -3.51
C TRP A 38 -14.09 -15.79 -4.52
N GLU A 39 -14.84 -16.90 -4.47
CA GLU A 39 -14.73 -17.98 -5.44
C GLU A 39 -15.07 -17.52 -6.85
N ALA A 40 -16.16 -16.78 -7.03
CA ALA A 40 -16.55 -16.23 -8.33
C ALA A 40 -15.53 -15.22 -8.89
N LEU A 41 -14.94 -14.38 -8.01
CA LEU A 41 -13.89 -13.44 -8.42
C LEU A 41 -12.61 -14.18 -8.81
N ALA A 42 -12.21 -15.22 -8.06
CA ALA A 42 -11.07 -16.06 -8.37
C ALA A 42 -11.26 -16.76 -9.72
N ASP A 43 -12.37 -17.46 -9.91
CA ASP A 43 -12.70 -18.19 -11.14
C ASP A 43 -12.70 -17.24 -12.34
N ARG A 44 -13.30 -16.04 -12.21
CA ARG A 44 -13.29 -15.04 -13.29
C ARG A 44 -11.89 -14.53 -13.64
N GLN A 45 -11.05 -14.24 -12.66
CA GLN A 45 -9.67 -13.80 -12.92
C GLN A 45 -8.86 -14.89 -13.60
N LEU A 46 -9.01 -16.15 -13.17
CA LEU A 46 -8.32 -17.30 -13.78
C LEU A 46 -8.79 -17.55 -15.22
N GLU A 47 -10.09 -17.44 -15.48
CA GLU A 47 -10.66 -17.62 -16.82
C GLU A 47 -10.22 -16.51 -17.78
N ALA A 48 -10.16 -15.28 -17.31
CA ALA A 48 -9.76 -14.13 -18.12
C ALA A 48 -8.34 -14.22 -18.70
N LEU A 49 -7.48 -15.03 -18.09
CA LEU A 49 -6.10 -15.26 -18.55
C LEU A 49 -5.99 -16.24 -19.71
N VAL A 50 -6.97 -17.11 -19.91
CA VAL A 50 -6.90 -18.21 -20.91
C VAL A 50 -6.58 -17.70 -22.33
N PRO A 51 -7.19 -16.62 -22.83
CA PRO A 51 -6.88 -16.08 -24.16
C PRO A 51 -5.44 -15.60 -24.35
N TYR A 52 -4.73 -15.35 -23.26
CA TYR A 52 -3.35 -14.82 -23.25
C TYR A 52 -2.31 -15.92 -22.96
N ALA A 53 -2.75 -17.15 -22.78
CA ALA A 53 -1.86 -18.28 -22.53
C ALA A 53 -1.07 -18.67 -23.78
N THR A 54 0.20 -19.00 -23.58
CA THR A 54 1.00 -19.65 -24.62
C THR A 54 0.56 -21.12 -24.81
N PRO A 55 0.82 -21.75 -25.97
CA PRO A 55 0.61 -23.18 -26.13
C PRO A 55 1.27 -23.97 -24.98
N GLY A 56 0.49 -24.86 -24.35
CA GLY A 56 0.95 -25.59 -23.15
C GLY A 56 0.83 -24.81 -21.83
N PHE A 57 0.31 -23.57 -21.84
CA PHE A 57 0.05 -22.75 -20.64
C PHE A 57 1.27 -22.39 -19.79
N ALA A 58 2.49 -22.50 -20.33
CA ALA A 58 3.72 -22.18 -19.58
C ALA A 58 3.85 -20.70 -19.22
N GLN A 59 3.25 -19.80 -20.00
CA GLN A 59 3.32 -18.36 -19.82
C GLN A 59 1.97 -17.73 -20.16
N TYR A 60 1.63 -16.61 -19.47
CA TYR A 60 0.50 -15.76 -19.83
C TYR A 60 1.03 -14.41 -20.29
N ARG A 61 0.86 -14.07 -21.57
CA ARG A 61 1.37 -12.85 -22.20
C ARG A 61 0.28 -11.77 -22.23
N LEU A 62 0.14 -11.07 -21.11
CA LEU A 62 -0.89 -10.06 -20.94
C LEU A 62 -0.53 -8.77 -21.69
N PRO A 63 -1.55 -8.01 -22.14
CA PRO A 63 -1.34 -6.71 -22.76
C PRO A 63 -0.93 -5.66 -21.71
N GLY A 64 0.00 -4.76 -22.06
CA GLY A 64 0.44 -3.66 -21.22
C GLY A 64 1.92 -3.35 -21.40
N ARG A 65 2.45 -2.45 -20.57
CA ARG A 65 3.86 -2.11 -20.56
C ARG A 65 4.68 -3.32 -20.06
N THR A 66 5.63 -3.76 -20.85
CA THR A 66 6.60 -4.79 -20.45
C THR A 66 7.50 -4.28 -19.31
N SER A 67 7.77 -5.14 -18.34
CA SER A 67 8.73 -4.84 -17.28
C SER A 67 10.17 -4.79 -17.81
N TRP A 68 11.09 -4.30 -17.00
CA TRP A 68 12.53 -4.35 -17.35
C TRP A 68 13.08 -5.78 -17.51
N SER A 69 12.40 -6.80 -16.95
CA SER A 69 12.79 -8.21 -17.05
C SER A 69 12.38 -8.87 -18.36
N GLY A 70 11.56 -8.21 -19.17
CA GLY A 70 11.18 -8.63 -20.52
C GLY A 70 9.99 -9.56 -20.60
N VAL A 71 9.45 -9.70 -21.82
CA VAL A 71 8.17 -10.38 -22.12
C VAL A 71 8.12 -11.83 -21.65
N VAL A 72 9.26 -12.56 -21.67
CA VAL A 72 9.31 -13.98 -21.26
C VAL A 72 9.20 -14.10 -19.74
N SER A 73 9.90 -13.21 -19.02
CA SER A 73 9.80 -13.10 -17.56
C SER A 73 8.39 -12.66 -17.13
N ASP A 74 7.82 -11.65 -17.80
CA ASP A 74 6.45 -11.21 -17.55
C ASP A 74 5.43 -12.32 -17.80
N GLY A 75 5.69 -13.18 -18.78
CA GLY A 75 4.86 -14.34 -19.07
C GLY A 75 4.93 -15.43 -17.99
N LEU A 76 6.11 -15.68 -17.43
CA LEU A 76 6.30 -16.54 -16.25
C LEU A 76 5.61 -15.92 -15.02
N GLU A 77 5.76 -14.62 -14.82
CA GLU A 77 5.09 -13.88 -13.76
C GLU A 77 3.56 -14.09 -13.81
N GLY A 78 2.98 -14.02 -15.02
CA GLY A 78 1.57 -14.30 -15.24
C GLY A 78 1.17 -15.73 -14.86
N TYR A 79 2.00 -16.71 -15.20
CA TYR A 79 1.78 -18.09 -14.79
C TYR A 79 1.88 -18.26 -13.27
N ALA A 80 3.00 -17.86 -12.66
CA ALA A 80 3.29 -18.12 -11.26
C ALA A 80 2.30 -17.45 -10.32
N ARG A 81 1.96 -16.17 -10.58
CA ARG A 81 1.02 -15.42 -9.77
C ARG A 81 -0.42 -15.89 -9.91
N SER A 82 -0.83 -16.32 -11.10
CA SER A 82 -2.13 -16.94 -11.28
C SER A 82 -2.17 -18.38 -10.76
N PHE A 83 -1.05 -19.10 -10.76
CA PHE A 83 -0.96 -20.42 -10.13
C PHE A 83 -1.16 -20.31 -8.61
N LEU A 84 -0.63 -19.27 -7.97
CA LEU A 84 -0.88 -19.01 -6.56
C LEU A 84 -2.39 -18.83 -6.28
N LEU A 85 -3.12 -18.07 -7.13
CA LEU A 85 -4.57 -17.95 -7.03
C LEU A 85 -5.29 -19.29 -7.23
N ALA A 86 -4.90 -20.01 -8.30
CA ALA A 86 -5.48 -21.31 -8.61
C ALA A 86 -5.24 -22.32 -7.48
N SER A 87 -4.07 -22.29 -6.85
CA SER A 87 -3.74 -23.20 -5.75
C SER A 87 -4.66 -22.98 -4.55
N PHE A 88 -4.92 -21.74 -4.16
CA PHE A 88 -5.86 -21.44 -3.07
C PHE A 88 -7.30 -21.84 -3.43
N ARG A 89 -7.69 -21.66 -4.70
CA ARG A 89 -9.02 -22.06 -5.19
C ARG A 89 -9.18 -23.59 -5.22
N ILE A 90 -8.16 -24.33 -5.67
CA ILE A 90 -8.16 -25.78 -5.75
C ILE A 90 -8.14 -26.39 -4.35
N ALA A 91 -7.18 -26.01 -3.53
CA ALA A 91 -7.02 -26.54 -2.17
C ALA A 91 -8.23 -26.18 -1.29
N GLY A 92 -8.73 -24.95 -1.37
CA GLY A 92 -9.90 -24.49 -0.62
C GLY A 92 -11.22 -25.17 -1.01
N ALA A 93 -11.27 -25.81 -2.17
CA ALA A 93 -12.39 -26.62 -2.63
C ALA A 93 -12.14 -28.14 -2.49
N ASP A 94 -11.04 -28.54 -1.85
CA ASP A 94 -10.64 -29.96 -1.73
C ASP A 94 -10.59 -30.65 -3.12
N GLY A 95 -10.00 -29.96 -4.10
CA GLY A 95 -9.90 -30.40 -5.49
C GLY A 95 -11.22 -30.40 -6.29
N LYS A 96 -12.33 -30.01 -5.68
CA LYS A 96 -13.66 -29.98 -6.33
C LYS A 96 -13.85 -28.69 -7.14
N VAL A 97 -13.06 -28.57 -8.19
CA VAL A 97 -13.07 -27.48 -9.18
C VAL A 97 -13.25 -28.05 -10.58
N ASP A 98 -13.39 -27.17 -11.59
CA ASP A 98 -13.32 -27.61 -12.98
C ASP A 98 -11.98 -28.35 -13.22
N PRO A 99 -11.99 -29.63 -13.68
CA PRO A 99 -10.78 -30.39 -13.94
C PRO A 99 -9.81 -29.71 -14.91
N HIS A 100 -10.31 -28.88 -15.84
CA HIS A 100 -9.49 -28.09 -16.75
C HIS A 100 -8.62 -27.06 -16.01
N LEU A 101 -9.00 -26.62 -14.81
CA LEU A 101 -8.16 -25.72 -14.01
C LEU A 101 -6.89 -26.44 -13.55
N ILE A 102 -7.02 -27.66 -13.04
CA ILE A 102 -5.89 -28.48 -12.59
C ILE A 102 -5.00 -28.84 -13.79
N GLU A 103 -5.63 -29.35 -14.87
CA GLU A 103 -4.93 -29.71 -16.12
C GLU A 103 -4.10 -28.55 -16.67
N ARG A 104 -4.67 -27.34 -16.68
CA ARG A 104 -4.02 -26.13 -17.20
C ARG A 104 -2.70 -25.83 -16.49
N TYR A 105 -2.69 -25.84 -15.16
CA TYR A 105 -1.46 -25.57 -14.40
C TYR A 105 -0.48 -26.73 -14.43
N THR A 106 -0.94 -27.98 -14.47
CA THR A 106 -0.12 -29.16 -14.70
C THR A 106 0.62 -29.11 -16.04
N ARG A 107 -0.11 -28.73 -17.12
CA ARG A 107 0.49 -28.54 -18.45
C ARG A 107 1.48 -27.37 -18.48
N GLY A 108 1.18 -26.31 -17.75
CA GLY A 108 2.07 -25.15 -17.62
C GLY A 108 3.40 -25.49 -16.95
N LEU A 109 3.38 -26.26 -15.86
CA LEU A 109 4.58 -26.82 -15.22
C LEU A 109 5.39 -27.69 -16.22
N THR A 110 4.70 -28.61 -16.90
CA THR A 110 5.33 -29.52 -17.86
C THR A 110 6.04 -28.78 -18.99
N ALA A 111 5.38 -27.78 -19.58
CA ALA A 111 5.91 -27.02 -20.71
C ALA A 111 6.93 -25.94 -20.29
N GLY A 112 6.74 -25.31 -19.13
CA GLY A 112 7.62 -24.26 -18.62
C GLY A 112 8.97 -24.78 -18.16
N THR A 113 9.02 -25.98 -17.56
CA THR A 113 10.25 -26.63 -17.09
C THR A 113 10.97 -27.45 -18.16
N LEU A 114 10.40 -27.57 -19.36
CA LEU A 114 11.07 -28.25 -20.48
C LEU A 114 12.18 -27.34 -21.04
N ARG A 115 13.42 -27.57 -20.64
CA ARG A 115 14.59 -26.70 -20.85
C ARG A 115 14.76 -26.19 -22.29
N ASP A 116 14.60 -27.07 -23.28
CA ASP A 116 14.73 -26.76 -24.72
C ASP A 116 13.40 -26.48 -25.38
N GLY A 117 12.34 -26.31 -24.58
CA GLY A 117 11.00 -26.04 -25.07
C GLY A 117 10.87 -24.59 -25.58
N PRO A 118 10.04 -24.34 -26.59
CA PRO A 118 9.85 -23.00 -27.17
C PRO A 118 9.20 -21.99 -26.20
N LYS A 119 8.73 -22.47 -25.05
CA LYS A 119 8.08 -21.68 -23.98
C LYS A 119 8.68 -21.97 -22.61
N ALA A 120 9.92 -22.47 -22.58
CA ALA A 120 10.65 -22.70 -21.34
C ALA A 120 10.70 -21.44 -20.48
N TRP A 121 10.65 -21.63 -19.18
CA TRP A 121 10.85 -20.56 -18.23
C TRP A 121 12.33 -20.16 -18.21
N PRO A 122 12.65 -18.88 -18.02
CA PRO A 122 14.02 -18.46 -17.78
C PRO A 122 14.58 -19.15 -16.53
N VAL A 123 15.86 -19.46 -16.54
CA VAL A 123 16.54 -20.03 -15.38
C VAL A 123 16.65 -19.01 -14.25
N LEU A 124 16.69 -19.49 -13.01
CA LEU A 124 16.97 -18.65 -11.86
C LEU A 124 18.46 -18.33 -11.84
N THR A 125 18.76 -17.05 -11.70
CA THR A 125 20.12 -16.53 -11.52
C THR A 125 20.14 -15.50 -10.39
N ASP A 126 21.32 -15.13 -9.92
CA ASP A 126 21.47 -14.12 -8.86
C ASP A 126 20.59 -12.88 -9.10
N CYS A 127 19.80 -12.50 -8.11
CA CYS A 127 18.93 -11.33 -8.13
C CYS A 127 17.98 -11.23 -9.33
N SER A 128 17.62 -12.34 -9.96
CA SER A 128 16.71 -12.38 -11.11
C SER A 128 15.24 -12.36 -10.71
N GLN A 129 14.39 -11.76 -11.55
CA GLN A 129 12.94 -11.70 -11.31
C GLN A 129 12.31 -13.11 -11.14
N GLN A 130 12.86 -14.12 -11.78
CA GLN A 130 12.40 -15.51 -11.68
C GLN A 130 12.40 -16.04 -10.24
N MET A 131 13.25 -15.49 -9.39
CA MET A 131 13.28 -15.81 -7.96
C MET A 131 11.97 -15.47 -7.25
N VAL A 132 11.36 -14.34 -7.60
CA VAL A 132 10.06 -13.92 -7.04
C VAL A 132 8.96 -14.92 -7.44
N GLU A 133 9.02 -15.37 -8.69
CA GLU A 133 8.01 -16.25 -9.26
C GLU A 133 8.18 -17.68 -8.74
N ALA A 134 9.40 -18.12 -8.47
CA ALA A 134 9.71 -19.42 -7.88
C ALA A 134 9.00 -19.62 -6.53
N ALA A 135 8.96 -18.57 -5.70
CA ALA A 135 8.25 -18.63 -4.42
C ALA A 135 6.74 -18.86 -4.61
N SER A 136 6.11 -18.22 -5.59
CA SER A 136 4.69 -18.44 -5.90
C SER A 136 4.42 -19.86 -6.40
N VAL A 137 5.34 -20.40 -7.23
CA VAL A 137 5.27 -21.79 -7.72
C VAL A 137 5.43 -22.78 -6.57
N ALA A 138 6.40 -22.57 -5.69
CA ALA A 138 6.67 -23.43 -4.54
C ALA A 138 5.46 -23.50 -3.58
N ILE A 139 4.88 -22.33 -3.24
CA ILE A 139 3.66 -22.26 -2.41
C ILE A 139 2.50 -22.96 -3.11
N GLY A 140 2.30 -22.69 -4.41
CA GLY A 140 1.23 -23.30 -5.19
C GLY A 140 1.33 -24.83 -5.22
N LEU A 141 2.53 -25.37 -5.41
CA LEU A 141 2.78 -26.81 -5.39
C LEU A 141 2.57 -27.43 -4.00
N HIS A 142 2.96 -26.73 -2.94
CA HIS A 142 2.71 -27.17 -1.57
C HIS A 142 1.22 -27.28 -1.27
N GLU A 143 0.45 -26.22 -1.55
CA GLU A 143 -1.00 -26.19 -1.25
C GLU A 143 -1.80 -27.14 -2.15
N THR A 144 -1.33 -27.43 -3.36
CA THR A 144 -2.01 -28.34 -4.29
C THR A 144 -1.37 -29.72 -4.37
N ARG A 145 -0.57 -30.10 -3.38
CA ARG A 145 0.20 -31.34 -3.40
C ARG A 145 -0.61 -32.59 -3.84
N PRO A 146 -1.80 -32.89 -3.27
CA PRO A 146 -2.57 -34.12 -3.64
C PRO A 146 -3.15 -34.07 -5.06
N TRP A 147 -3.36 -32.88 -5.63
CA TRP A 147 -4.07 -32.72 -6.90
C TRP A 147 -3.14 -32.43 -8.08
N ILE A 148 -1.94 -31.87 -7.80
CA ILE A 148 -0.96 -31.49 -8.83
C ILE A 148 0.36 -32.20 -8.57
N TRP A 149 1.10 -31.84 -7.50
CA TRP A 149 2.46 -32.34 -7.31
C TRP A 149 2.57 -33.87 -7.31
N ASP A 150 1.78 -34.56 -6.48
CA ASP A 150 1.83 -36.00 -6.32
C ASP A 150 1.27 -36.76 -7.55
N THR A 151 0.60 -36.05 -8.47
CA THR A 151 0.04 -36.62 -9.71
C THR A 151 0.92 -36.37 -10.94
N LEU A 152 1.97 -35.55 -10.82
CA LEU A 152 2.91 -35.30 -11.92
C LEU A 152 3.74 -36.57 -12.24
N ASP A 153 4.02 -36.75 -13.53
CA ASP A 153 5.04 -37.72 -13.94
C ASP A 153 6.38 -37.42 -13.27
N THR A 154 7.12 -38.43 -12.83
CA THR A 154 8.43 -38.30 -12.18
C THR A 154 9.38 -37.39 -12.96
N ALA A 155 9.43 -37.54 -14.29
CA ALA A 155 10.28 -36.71 -15.14
C ALA A 155 9.88 -35.22 -15.12
N VAL A 156 8.59 -34.90 -14.85
CA VAL A 156 8.14 -33.52 -14.67
C VAL A 156 8.53 -33.00 -13.29
N GLN A 157 8.35 -33.82 -12.24
CA GLN A 157 8.81 -33.49 -10.89
C GLN A 157 10.31 -33.17 -10.85
N GLU A 158 11.15 -34.02 -11.50
CA GLU A 158 12.59 -33.80 -11.61
C GLU A 158 12.93 -32.46 -12.26
N ARG A 159 12.25 -32.11 -13.37
CA ARG A 159 12.48 -30.81 -14.04
C ARG A 159 12.02 -29.60 -13.21
N VAL A 160 10.93 -29.73 -12.47
CA VAL A 160 10.46 -28.67 -11.53
C VAL A 160 11.49 -28.50 -10.42
N VAL A 161 11.99 -29.61 -9.84
CA VAL A 161 13.06 -29.57 -8.84
C VAL A 161 14.32 -28.93 -9.42
N GLU A 162 14.75 -29.33 -10.63
CA GLU A 162 15.92 -28.75 -11.30
C GLU A 162 15.76 -27.22 -11.49
N TRP A 163 14.58 -26.75 -11.92
CA TRP A 163 14.32 -25.33 -12.08
C TRP A 163 14.37 -24.58 -10.75
N LEU A 164 13.68 -25.06 -9.71
CA LEU A 164 13.70 -24.45 -8.38
C LEU A 164 15.09 -24.49 -7.73
N SER A 165 15.88 -25.52 -8.00
CA SER A 165 17.26 -25.66 -7.47
C SER A 165 18.20 -24.56 -7.94
N GLY A 166 17.82 -23.76 -8.95
CA GLY A 166 18.54 -22.54 -9.31
C GLY A 166 18.56 -21.48 -8.18
N PHE A 167 17.74 -21.63 -7.16
CA PHE A 167 17.78 -20.79 -5.96
C PHE A 167 18.87 -21.20 -4.96
N VAL A 168 19.25 -22.47 -4.95
CA VAL A 168 20.18 -23.03 -3.94
C VAL A 168 21.54 -22.36 -4.05
N GLY A 169 21.95 -21.62 -3.02
CA GLY A 169 23.19 -20.86 -2.97
C GLY A 169 23.21 -19.60 -3.82
N ALA A 170 22.11 -19.21 -4.47
CA ALA A 170 22.05 -18.00 -5.26
C ALA A 170 21.94 -16.74 -4.37
N ARG A 171 22.45 -15.61 -4.85
CA ARG A 171 22.33 -14.31 -4.15
C ARG A 171 20.97 -13.71 -4.42
N THR A 172 20.39 -13.15 -3.38
CA THR A 172 19.16 -12.36 -3.42
C THR A 172 19.46 -10.88 -3.12
N TRP A 173 18.52 -9.98 -3.42
CA TRP A 173 18.53 -8.66 -2.83
C TRP A 173 18.32 -8.78 -1.30
N ASP A 174 18.99 -7.90 -0.55
CA ASP A 174 18.95 -7.94 0.92
C ASP A 174 17.72 -7.20 1.47
N ASN A 175 16.56 -7.77 1.23
CA ASN A 175 15.23 -7.31 1.62
C ASN A 175 14.27 -8.52 1.61
N ASN A 176 12.96 -8.30 1.42
CA ASN A 176 11.96 -9.37 1.33
C ASN A 176 12.33 -10.51 0.35
N TRP A 177 13.27 -10.33 -0.57
CA TRP A 177 13.72 -11.38 -1.50
C TRP A 177 14.39 -12.56 -0.80
N ARG A 178 14.98 -12.38 0.38
CA ARG A 178 15.47 -13.47 1.23
C ARG A 178 14.37 -14.51 1.47
N LEU A 179 13.14 -14.04 1.66
CA LEU A 179 11.99 -14.89 1.96
C LEU A 179 11.50 -15.71 0.76
N PHE A 180 11.76 -15.25 -0.48
CA PHE A 180 11.47 -16.06 -1.67
C PHE A 180 12.36 -17.29 -1.74
N GLN A 181 13.65 -17.15 -1.39
CA GLN A 181 14.59 -18.27 -1.28
C GLN A 181 14.14 -19.22 -0.17
N VAL A 182 13.83 -18.70 1.01
CA VAL A 182 13.37 -19.48 2.16
C VAL A 182 12.20 -20.42 1.80
N VAL A 183 11.13 -19.89 1.19
CA VAL A 183 9.96 -20.74 0.87
C VAL A 183 10.21 -21.69 -0.30
N SER A 184 11.02 -21.28 -1.28
CA SER A 184 11.35 -22.13 -2.43
C SER A 184 12.21 -23.34 -1.99
N GLU A 185 13.23 -23.10 -1.17
CA GLU A 185 14.07 -24.19 -0.65
C GLU A 185 13.34 -25.03 0.41
N GLN A 186 12.42 -24.44 1.19
CA GLN A 186 11.57 -25.23 2.08
C GLN A 186 10.67 -26.19 1.30
N PHE A 187 10.16 -25.80 0.13
CA PHE A 187 9.43 -26.74 -0.73
C PHE A 187 10.34 -27.87 -1.21
N LEU A 188 11.57 -27.56 -1.67
CA LEU A 188 12.55 -28.59 -2.06
C LEU A 188 12.81 -29.57 -0.92
N ALA A 189 13.02 -29.07 0.30
CA ALA A 189 13.19 -29.89 1.49
C ALA A 189 11.97 -30.80 1.74
N SER A 190 10.75 -30.30 1.58
CA SER A 190 9.51 -31.03 1.82
C SER A 190 9.25 -32.18 0.86
N VAL A 191 9.89 -32.18 -0.32
CA VAL A 191 9.80 -33.24 -1.33
C VAL A 191 11.05 -34.12 -1.39
N GLY A 192 12.00 -33.92 -0.45
CA GLY A 192 13.23 -34.71 -0.37
C GLY A 192 14.27 -34.35 -1.44
N ALA A 193 14.15 -33.21 -2.08
CA ALA A 193 15.09 -32.69 -3.06
C ALA A 193 16.28 -32.00 -2.40
N PRO A 194 17.42 -31.83 -3.08
CA PRO A 194 18.55 -31.07 -2.57
C PRO A 194 18.18 -29.60 -2.29
N TYR A 195 18.60 -29.08 -1.13
CA TYR A 195 18.45 -27.71 -0.68
C TYR A 195 19.62 -27.34 0.24
N ARG A 196 19.75 -26.05 0.57
CA ARG A 196 20.74 -25.58 1.56
C ARG A 196 20.04 -25.05 2.80
N ARG A 197 20.25 -25.74 3.91
CA ARG A 197 19.71 -25.34 5.20
C ARG A 197 20.16 -23.93 5.60
N GLU A 198 21.41 -23.60 5.27
CA GLU A 198 22.03 -22.30 5.57
C GLU A 198 21.32 -21.14 4.85
N ASP A 199 20.77 -21.36 3.67
CA ASP A 199 20.02 -20.34 2.92
C ASP A 199 18.67 -20.06 3.60
N ILE A 200 17.99 -21.10 4.07
CA ILE A 200 16.74 -20.95 4.85
C ILE A 200 17.02 -20.24 6.19
N GLU A 201 17.96 -20.76 6.96
CA GLU A 201 18.29 -20.21 8.27
C GLU A 201 18.80 -18.77 8.17
N GLY A 202 19.74 -18.50 7.26
CA GLY A 202 20.29 -17.16 7.03
C GLY A 202 19.24 -16.15 6.56
N GLY A 203 18.26 -16.57 5.73
CA GLY A 203 17.13 -15.73 5.35
C GLY A 203 16.23 -15.41 6.54
N LEU A 204 15.91 -16.39 7.38
CA LEU A 204 15.08 -16.19 8.57
C LEU A 204 15.80 -15.40 9.67
N GLU A 205 17.12 -15.56 9.81
CA GLU A 205 17.92 -14.76 10.74
C GLU A 205 17.98 -13.30 10.28
N ARG A 206 18.15 -13.07 8.97
CA ARG A 206 18.24 -11.71 8.45
C ARG A 206 16.96 -10.88 8.66
N ILE A 207 15.78 -11.47 8.62
CA ILE A 207 14.54 -10.73 8.92
C ILE A 207 14.41 -10.35 10.41
N GLU A 208 15.13 -11.01 11.33
CA GLU A 208 15.17 -10.60 12.73
C GLU A 208 15.84 -9.24 12.90
N ASP A 209 16.87 -8.94 12.10
CA ASP A 209 17.55 -7.63 12.08
C ASP A 209 16.60 -6.49 11.63
N TRP A 210 15.57 -6.81 10.86
CA TRP A 210 14.59 -5.85 10.35
C TRP A 210 13.33 -5.72 11.21
N TYR A 211 13.23 -6.50 12.29
CA TYR A 211 12.12 -6.37 13.23
C TYR A 211 12.31 -5.13 14.10
N VAL A 212 11.37 -4.18 14.04
CA VAL A 212 11.48 -2.89 14.73
C VAL A 212 10.49 -2.73 15.89
N GLY A 213 9.82 -3.82 16.29
CA GLY A 213 8.88 -3.84 17.42
C GLY A 213 7.42 -3.68 17.00
N ASP A 214 6.50 -3.92 17.93
CA ASP A 214 5.04 -3.77 17.77
C ASP A 214 4.45 -4.49 16.55
N GLY A 215 5.05 -5.60 16.13
CA GLY A 215 4.67 -6.35 14.94
C GLY A 215 5.19 -5.75 13.62
N TRP A 216 5.99 -4.70 13.65
CA TRP A 216 6.51 -4.06 12.44
C TRP A 216 7.91 -4.58 12.06
N TYR A 217 8.11 -4.71 10.76
CA TYR A 217 9.40 -4.93 10.12
C TYR A 217 9.74 -3.74 9.22
N SER A 218 11.02 -3.51 8.96
CA SER A 218 11.44 -2.76 7.76
C SER A 218 11.70 -3.74 6.62
N ASP A 219 11.40 -3.37 5.38
CA ASP A 219 11.72 -4.20 4.21
C ASP A 219 13.16 -3.93 3.73
N GLY A 220 14.11 -4.57 4.37
CA GLY A 220 15.53 -4.30 4.24
C GLY A 220 16.01 -3.24 5.23
N ASP A 221 17.28 -2.85 5.09
CA ASP A 221 17.88 -1.82 5.91
C ASP A 221 17.26 -0.44 5.61
N GLY A 222 17.07 0.39 6.63
CA GLY A 222 16.48 1.71 6.51
C GLY A 222 15.09 1.80 7.13
N ARG A 223 14.21 2.58 6.52
CA ARG A 223 12.86 2.86 7.03
C ARG A 223 11.79 2.61 5.96
N ASN A 224 11.85 1.42 5.38
CA ASN A 224 10.97 1.01 4.29
C ASN A 224 9.68 0.41 4.86
N PHE A 225 8.71 1.24 5.14
CA PHE A 225 7.39 0.85 5.65
C PHE A 225 6.33 1.06 4.57
N ASP A 226 5.70 -0.03 4.17
CA ASP A 226 4.60 -0.09 3.21
C ASP A 226 3.86 -1.43 3.33
N TYR A 227 3.01 -1.74 2.38
CA TYR A 227 2.25 -2.99 2.41
C TYR A 227 3.10 -4.27 2.28
N TYR A 228 4.40 -4.18 1.89
CA TYR A 228 5.31 -5.34 1.92
C TYR A 228 5.44 -5.93 3.32
N ILE A 229 5.23 -5.14 4.36
CA ILE A 229 5.23 -5.65 5.72
C ILE A 229 4.15 -6.72 5.90
N GLY A 230 2.93 -6.47 5.41
CA GLY A 230 1.83 -7.42 5.47
C GLY A 230 1.94 -8.56 4.46
N TRP A 231 2.12 -8.22 3.18
CA TRP A 231 2.06 -9.22 2.11
C TRP A 231 3.38 -9.93 1.78
N ALA A 232 4.48 -9.60 2.48
CA ALA A 232 5.76 -10.30 2.37
C ALA A 232 6.36 -10.62 3.73
N MET A 233 6.71 -9.62 4.57
CA MET A 233 7.47 -9.82 5.80
C MET A 233 6.73 -10.68 6.83
N HIS A 234 5.41 -10.61 6.90
CA HIS A 234 4.59 -11.53 7.69
C HIS A 234 4.19 -12.78 6.91
N LEU A 235 3.86 -12.63 5.62
CA LEU A 235 3.28 -13.71 4.82
C LEU A 235 4.22 -14.90 4.66
N TYR A 236 5.42 -14.64 4.15
CA TYR A 236 6.33 -15.72 3.78
C TYR A 236 6.89 -16.49 4.98
N PRO A 237 7.28 -15.87 6.11
CA PRO A 237 7.71 -16.63 7.28
C PRO A 237 6.64 -17.59 7.82
N LEU A 238 5.38 -17.20 7.80
CA LEU A 238 4.28 -18.06 8.25
C LEU A 238 3.92 -19.15 7.22
N LEU A 239 4.03 -18.87 5.92
CA LEU A 239 3.90 -19.89 4.89
C LEU A 239 5.07 -20.87 4.94
N TRP A 240 6.30 -20.40 5.21
CA TRP A 240 7.44 -21.26 5.49
C TRP A 240 7.17 -22.18 6.69
N ALA A 241 6.73 -21.64 7.82
CA ALA A 241 6.42 -22.42 9.02
C ALA A 241 5.32 -23.46 8.75
N ARG A 242 4.31 -23.11 7.93
CA ARG A 242 3.26 -24.04 7.48
C ARG A 242 3.84 -25.20 6.65
N MET A 243 4.81 -24.93 5.75
CA MET A 243 5.49 -25.97 4.97
C MET A 243 6.42 -26.83 5.81
N ALA A 244 7.14 -26.23 6.75
CA ALA A 244 8.07 -26.93 7.62
C ALA A 244 7.36 -27.86 8.62
N GLY A 245 6.12 -27.51 8.97
CA GLY A 245 5.35 -28.22 10.00
C GLY A 245 5.84 -27.89 11.42
N PRO A 246 5.08 -28.32 12.45
CA PRO A 246 5.33 -27.94 13.83
C PRO A 246 6.66 -28.45 14.39
N ASP A 247 7.18 -29.56 13.86
CA ASP A 247 8.46 -30.13 14.28
C ASP A 247 9.66 -29.55 13.51
N GLY A 248 9.40 -28.92 12.35
CA GLY A 248 10.43 -28.40 11.44
C GLY A 248 10.68 -26.90 11.57
N ASP A 249 9.79 -26.14 12.23
CA ASP A 249 9.88 -24.68 12.30
C ASP A 249 10.83 -24.18 13.45
N GLY A 250 11.30 -25.09 14.28
CA GLY A 250 12.20 -24.74 15.40
C GLY A 250 11.60 -23.76 16.42
N GLY A 251 10.28 -23.64 16.49
CA GLY A 251 9.56 -22.69 17.35
C GLY A 251 9.43 -21.27 16.77
N ARG A 252 10.02 -20.98 15.60
CA ARG A 252 9.96 -19.65 14.98
C ARG A 252 8.53 -19.28 14.57
N GLY A 253 7.72 -20.26 14.18
CA GLY A 253 6.30 -20.03 13.82
C GLY A 253 5.49 -19.41 14.95
N ALA A 254 5.79 -19.74 16.22
CA ALA A 254 5.13 -19.10 17.36
C ALA A 254 5.47 -17.60 17.45
N VAL A 255 6.75 -17.25 17.27
CA VAL A 255 7.21 -15.85 17.26
C VAL A 255 6.57 -15.06 16.11
N TYR A 256 6.51 -15.65 14.90
CA TYR A 256 5.89 -14.98 13.74
C TYR A 256 4.37 -14.80 13.92
N ARG A 257 3.69 -15.75 14.56
CA ARG A 257 2.25 -15.59 14.92
C ARG A 257 2.04 -14.46 15.92
N GLU A 258 2.86 -14.36 16.96
CA GLU A 258 2.79 -13.28 17.95
C GLU A 258 2.99 -11.91 17.27
N ARG A 259 4.01 -11.76 16.43
CA ARG A 259 4.29 -10.51 15.68
C ARG A 259 3.17 -10.15 14.73
N LEU A 260 2.60 -11.13 14.02
CA LEU A 260 1.44 -10.88 13.16
C LEU A 260 0.22 -10.45 13.98
N ALA A 261 -0.03 -11.04 15.13
CA ALA A 261 -1.12 -10.62 16.02
C ALA A 261 -0.95 -9.17 16.47
N LEU A 262 0.27 -8.75 16.85
CA LEU A 262 0.57 -7.36 17.19
C LEU A 262 0.32 -6.42 16.00
N PHE A 263 0.81 -6.75 14.82
CA PHE A 263 0.60 -5.98 13.61
C PHE A 263 -0.89 -5.82 13.28
N LEU A 264 -1.64 -6.92 13.34
CA LEU A 264 -3.07 -6.93 13.03
C LEU A 264 -3.92 -6.15 14.03
N SER A 265 -3.44 -5.92 15.25
CA SER A 265 -4.17 -5.14 16.27
C SER A 265 -4.47 -3.70 15.83
N THR A 266 -3.64 -3.13 14.98
CA THR A 266 -3.78 -1.77 14.44
C THR A 266 -4.07 -1.72 12.93
N TYR A 267 -3.90 -2.83 12.22
CA TYR A 267 -4.01 -2.87 10.77
C TYR A 267 -5.38 -2.48 10.21
N PRO A 268 -6.53 -2.77 10.85
CA PRO A 268 -7.84 -2.31 10.36
C PRO A 268 -7.98 -0.78 10.29
N GLU A 269 -7.16 -0.03 11.02
CA GLU A 269 -7.16 1.44 11.00
C GLU A 269 -6.63 2.03 9.67
N PHE A 270 -6.06 1.21 8.77
CA PHE A 270 -5.61 1.64 7.44
C PHE A 270 -6.71 1.65 6.38
N PHE A 271 -7.93 1.26 6.73
CA PHE A 271 -9.01 1.04 5.76
C PHE A 271 -10.18 2.00 5.98
N GLY A 272 -10.58 2.68 4.91
CA GLY A 272 -11.74 3.55 4.90
C GLY A 272 -13.08 2.79 4.98
N ALA A 273 -14.15 3.48 5.32
CA ALA A 273 -15.47 2.90 5.44
C ALA A 273 -15.99 2.22 4.15
N ASP A 274 -15.51 2.65 2.99
CA ASP A 274 -15.79 2.03 1.69
C ASP A 274 -14.87 0.85 1.35
N GLY A 275 -13.95 0.48 2.26
CA GLY A 275 -12.98 -0.59 2.09
C GLY A 275 -11.68 -0.19 1.40
N ALA A 276 -11.51 1.08 1.03
CA ALA A 276 -10.27 1.59 0.45
C ALA A 276 -9.10 1.43 1.41
N PRO A 277 -7.96 0.84 1.00
CA PRO A 277 -6.72 0.93 1.76
C PRO A 277 -6.08 2.31 1.57
N VAL A 278 -5.29 2.78 2.53
CA VAL A 278 -4.49 4.01 2.38
C VAL A 278 -3.56 3.88 1.18
N HIS A 279 -3.52 4.88 0.31
CA HIS A 279 -2.68 4.90 -0.89
C HIS A 279 -1.26 5.38 -0.55
N GLN A 280 -0.40 4.48 -0.05
CA GLN A 280 0.97 4.77 0.38
C GLN A 280 1.91 3.60 0.06
N GLY A 281 3.13 3.89 -0.34
CA GLY A 281 4.16 2.91 -0.64
C GLY A 281 4.18 2.48 -2.11
N ARG A 282 5.05 1.52 -2.41
CA ARG A 282 5.27 0.98 -3.75
C ARG A 282 4.35 -0.19 -4.08
N SER A 283 4.32 -0.57 -5.34
CA SER A 283 3.61 -1.76 -5.84
C SER A 283 2.11 -1.73 -5.56
N LEU A 284 1.53 -0.54 -5.46
CA LEU A 284 0.11 -0.36 -5.16
C LEU A 284 -0.82 -0.99 -6.20
N THR A 285 -0.29 -1.32 -7.38
CA THR A 285 -0.99 -2.12 -8.40
C THR A 285 -1.42 -3.51 -7.92
N TYR A 286 -0.88 -3.99 -6.76
CA TYR A 286 -1.33 -5.26 -6.13
C TYR A 286 -2.64 -5.11 -5.33
N ARG A 287 -3.10 -3.89 -5.08
CA ARG A 287 -4.44 -3.52 -4.58
C ARG A 287 -4.88 -4.34 -3.36
N PHE A 288 -5.87 -5.23 -3.58
CA PHE A 288 -6.45 -6.05 -2.51
C PHE A 288 -5.49 -7.11 -1.93
N ALA A 289 -4.25 -7.26 -2.46
CA ALA A 289 -3.18 -7.98 -1.74
C ALA A 289 -2.94 -7.40 -0.33
N ALA A 290 -3.28 -6.13 -0.10
CA ALA A 290 -3.27 -5.53 1.23
C ALA A 290 -4.07 -6.33 2.28
N THR A 291 -5.02 -7.17 1.85
CA THR A 291 -5.79 -8.03 2.77
C THR A 291 -5.11 -9.37 3.10
N ALA A 292 -3.98 -9.69 2.47
CA ALA A 292 -3.26 -10.95 2.71
C ALA A 292 -2.93 -11.22 4.19
N PRO A 293 -2.37 -10.25 4.97
CA PRO A 293 -2.06 -10.50 6.38
C PRO A 293 -3.30 -10.76 7.23
N VAL A 294 -4.45 -10.22 6.85
CA VAL A 294 -5.73 -10.43 7.56
C VAL A 294 -6.20 -11.87 7.42
N TRP A 295 -6.14 -12.43 6.19
CA TRP A 295 -6.42 -13.84 5.94
C TRP A 295 -5.37 -14.76 6.56
N LEU A 296 -4.10 -14.35 6.52
CA LEU A 296 -2.99 -15.11 7.12
C LEU A 296 -3.18 -15.26 8.63
N GLY A 297 -3.59 -14.20 9.32
CA GLY A 297 -3.87 -14.25 10.74
C GLY A 297 -4.97 -15.26 11.10
N ALA A 298 -6.03 -15.33 10.29
CA ALA A 298 -7.09 -16.32 10.45
C ALA A 298 -6.60 -17.74 10.12
N LEU A 299 -5.79 -17.89 9.05
CA LEU A 299 -5.25 -19.20 8.64
C LEU A 299 -4.23 -19.75 9.64
N ALA A 300 -3.43 -18.88 10.27
CA ALA A 300 -2.42 -19.24 11.27
C ALA A 300 -2.97 -19.29 12.70
N ASP A 301 -4.28 -19.09 12.88
CA ASP A 301 -4.97 -19.05 14.18
C ASP A 301 -4.30 -18.10 15.20
N CYS A 302 -3.96 -16.89 14.74
CA CYS A 302 -3.29 -15.90 15.57
C CYS A 302 -3.88 -14.48 15.45
N THR A 303 -5.01 -14.32 14.71
CA THR A 303 -5.61 -13.00 14.54
C THR A 303 -6.30 -12.52 15.82
N PRO A 304 -6.07 -11.25 16.24
CA PRO A 304 -6.86 -10.63 17.31
C PRO A 304 -8.22 -10.12 16.80
N LEU A 305 -8.44 -10.17 15.47
CA LEU A 305 -9.65 -9.66 14.85
C LEU A 305 -10.79 -10.65 14.97
N ALA A 306 -11.97 -10.16 15.31
CA ALA A 306 -13.18 -10.98 15.25
C ALA A 306 -13.39 -11.53 13.81
N PRO A 307 -13.94 -12.76 13.68
CA PRO A 307 -14.13 -13.38 12.36
C PRO A 307 -14.96 -12.52 11.40
N GLY A 308 -16.02 -11.89 11.88
CA GLY A 308 -16.85 -10.99 11.10
C GLY A 308 -16.14 -9.70 10.67
N LEU A 309 -15.20 -9.18 11.46
CA LEU A 309 -14.36 -8.04 11.10
C LEU A 309 -13.31 -8.43 10.05
N THR A 310 -12.68 -9.60 10.21
CA THR A 310 -11.75 -10.17 9.22
C THR A 310 -12.38 -10.22 7.83
N ARG A 311 -13.61 -10.79 7.73
CA ARG A 311 -14.36 -10.84 6.45
C ARG A 311 -14.76 -9.46 5.96
N ARG A 312 -15.25 -8.57 6.86
CA ARG A 312 -15.64 -7.19 6.52
C ARG A 312 -14.50 -6.43 5.86
N LEU A 313 -13.30 -6.47 6.45
CA LEU A 313 -12.13 -5.77 5.93
C LEU A 313 -11.76 -6.30 4.55
N ALA A 314 -11.51 -7.60 4.45
CA ALA A 314 -11.04 -8.21 3.21
C ALA A 314 -12.08 -8.09 2.08
N SER A 315 -13.34 -8.43 2.35
CA SER A 315 -14.42 -8.32 1.36
C SER A 315 -14.74 -6.87 1.00
N GLY A 316 -14.63 -5.95 1.97
CA GLY A 316 -14.77 -4.52 1.71
C GLY A 316 -13.75 -3.99 0.73
N THR A 317 -12.49 -4.40 0.91
CA THR A 317 -11.40 -3.98 0.02
C THR A 317 -11.56 -4.58 -1.39
N ALA A 318 -11.83 -5.87 -1.51
CA ALA A 318 -12.06 -6.48 -2.82
C ALA A 318 -13.26 -5.84 -3.55
N ARG A 319 -14.38 -5.63 -2.83
CA ARG A 319 -15.57 -4.95 -3.33
C ARG A 319 -15.27 -3.52 -3.77
N HIS A 320 -14.48 -2.76 -2.99
CA HIS A 320 -14.08 -1.38 -3.32
C HIS A 320 -13.47 -1.28 -4.73
N PHE A 321 -12.57 -2.19 -5.08
CA PHE A 321 -11.96 -2.23 -6.40
C PHE A 321 -12.92 -2.73 -7.48
N VAL A 322 -13.71 -3.76 -7.18
CA VAL A 322 -14.69 -4.30 -8.14
C VAL A 322 -15.74 -3.24 -8.52
N GLU A 323 -16.24 -2.48 -7.58
CA GLU A 323 -17.19 -1.38 -7.82
C GLU A 323 -16.58 -0.22 -8.63
N ARG A 324 -15.24 -0.16 -8.73
CA ARG A 324 -14.48 0.81 -9.52
C ARG A 324 -13.91 0.24 -10.83
N GLY A 325 -14.48 -0.88 -11.30
CA GLY A 325 -14.12 -1.48 -12.57
C GLY A 325 -12.80 -2.26 -12.57
N VAL A 326 -12.38 -2.81 -11.43
CA VAL A 326 -11.22 -3.70 -11.32
C VAL A 326 -11.69 -5.08 -10.86
N PRO A 327 -11.54 -6.12 -11.69
CA PRO A 327 -10.90 -6.22 -13.01
C PRO A 327 -11.57 -5.37 -14.12
N ASP A 328 -10.82 -5.07 -15.18
CA ASP A 328 -11.32 -4.34 -16.33
C ASP A 328 -12.38 -5.12 -17.15
N GLU A 329 -12.87 -4.56 -18.24
CA GLU A 329 -13.88 -5.18 -19.12
C GLU A 329 -13.45 -6.55 -19.67
N ARG A 330 -12.13 -6.77 -19.83
CA ARG A 330 -11.56 -8.06 -20.25
C ARG A 330 -11.47 -9.06 -19.10
N GLY A 331 -11.69 -8.63 -17.87
CA GLY A 331 -11.46 -9.39 -16.64
C GLY A 331 -10.01 -9.36 -16.18
N LEU A 332 -9.18 -8.48 -16.74
CA LEU A 332 -7.78 -8.34 -16.36
C LEU A 332 -7.58 -7.29 -15.27
N LEU A 333 -6.55 -7.47 -14.47
CA LEU A 333 -6.09 -6.48 -13.50
C LEU A 333 -5.19 -5.45 -14.22
N PRO A 334 -5.61 -4.18 -14.38
CA PRO A 334 -4.82 -3.17 -15.06
C PRO A 334 -3.60 -2.74 -14.24
N LEU A 335 -2.54 -2.27 -14.91
CA LEU A 335 -1.30 -1.79 -14.29
C LEU A 335 -1.47 -0.35 -13.76
N GLY A 336 -1.95 -0.22 -12.54
CA GLY A 336 -2.27 1.03 -11.86
C GLY A 336 -3.18 0.80 -10.66
N TRP A 337 -4.01 1.77 -10.27
CA TRP A 337 -4.91 1.68 -9.12
C TRP A 337 -6.35 1.31 -9.55
N TYR A 338 -7.16 2.22 -10.03
CA TYR A 338 -8.50 1.90 -10.57
C TYR A 338 -8.48 1.54 -12.05
N GLY A 339 -7.56 2.10 -12.80
CA GLY A 339 -7.30 1.84 -14.20
C GLY A 339 -5.79 1.73 -14.45
N THR A 340 -5.39 1.77 -15.72
CA THR A 340 -3.97 1.87 -16.07
C THR A 340 -3.46 3.26 -15.72
N HIS A 341 -2.45 3.33 -14.85
CA HIS A 341 -1.75 4.56 -14.48
C HIS A 341 -0.29 4.24 -14.19
N LEU A 342 0.55 4.37 -15.21
CA LEU A 342 1.95 3.96 -15.14
C LEU A 342 2.80 4.76 -14.13
N PRO A 343 2.56 6.05 -13.87
CA PRO A 343 3.32 6.79 -12.85
C PRO A 343 3.25 6.20 -11.43
N THR A 344 2.18 5.48 -11.08
CA THR A 344 2.05 4.79 -9.77
C THR A 344 2.85 3.48 -9.72
N THR A 345 3.42 3.04 -10.84
CA THR A 345 4.07 1.73 -10.96
C THR A 345 5.58 1.87 -11.07
N GLN A 346 6.29 0.87 -10.59
CA GLN A 346 7.75 0.80 -10.66
C GLN A 346 8.22 0.23 -12.00
N PRO A 347 9.48 0.45 -12.42
CA PRO A 347 10.03 -0.08 -13.67
C PRO A 347 10.01 -1.61 -13.78
N TYR A 348 10.07 -2.33 -12.65
CA TYR A 348 9.97 -3.78 -12.59
C TYR A 348 8.53 -4.31 -12.79
N SER A 349 7.53 -3.44 -12.72
CA SER A 349 6.13 -3.85 -12.87
C SER A 349 5.78 -4.07 -14.34
N GLY A 350 5.43 -5.29 -14.70
CA GLY A 350 4.89 -5.69 -15.98
C GLY A 350 3.36 -5.92 -15.93
N PRO A 351 2.74 -6.32 -17.05
CA PRO A 351 1.28 -6.47 -17.14
C PRO A 351 0.73 -7.61 -16.26
N ALA A 352 1.57 -8.53 -15.82
CA ALA A 352 1.22 -9.60 -14.90
C ALA A 352 1.45 -9.22 -13.42
N SER A 353 2.18 -8.15 -13.13
CA SER A 353 2.49 -7.74 -11.76
C SER A 353 1.26 -7.54 -10.88
N PRO A 354 0.13 -6.98 -11.37
CA PRO A 354 -1.09 -6.84 -10.57
C PRO A 354 -1.63 -8.16 -9.99
N TYR A 355 -1.28 -9.30 -10.59
CA TYR A 355 -1.74 -10.62 -10.13
C TYR A 355 -1.09 -11.08 -8.81
N TRP A 356 -0.18 -10.32 -8.19
CA TRP A 356 0.13 -10.52 -6.77
C TRP A 356 -1.07 -10.25 -5.85
N ALA A 357 -2.12 -9.63 -6.38
CA ALA A 357 -3.45 -9.62 -5.78
C ALA A 357 -3.98 -11.02 -5.43
N SER A 358 -3.46 -12.09 -6.04
CA SER A 358 -3.72 -13.49 -5.69
C SER A 358 -3.56 -13.79 -4.19
N LYS A 359 -2.64 -13.10 -3.52
CA LYS A 359 -2.43 -13.24 -2.06
C LYS A 359 -3.67 -12.91 -1.22
N ALA A 360 -4.57 -12.08 -1.73
CA ALA A 360 -5.84 -11.76 -1.08
C ALA A 360 -6.83 -12.95 -1.04
N PHE A 361 -6.58 -13.99 -1.83
CA PHE A 361 -7.43 -15.17 -1.87
C PHE A 361 -7.00 -16.28 -0.90
N LEU A 362 -5.98 -16.02 -0.09
CA LEU A 362 -5.49 -16.94 0.95
C LEU A 362 -6.62 -17.40 1.89
N GLY A 363 -7.63 -16.58 2.12
CA GLY A 363 -8.82 -16.92 2.89
C GLY A 363 -9.62 -18.10 2.34
N LEU A 364 -9.47 -18.44 1.04
CA LEU A 364 -10.12 -19.61 0.46
C LEU A 364 -9.60 -20.94 1.02
N LEU A 365 -8.38 -20.95 1.59
CA LEU A 365 -7.83 -22.13 2.28
C LEU A 365 -8.57 -22.47 3.58
N LEU A 366 -9.29 -21.49 4.18
CA LEU A 366 -10.12 -21.73 5.36
C LEU A 366 -11.33 -22.59 4.98
N PRO A 367 -11.75 -23.57 5.80
CA PRO A 367 -12.95 -24.35 5.57
C PRO A 367 -14.19 -23.50 5.38
N ALA A 368 -15.17 -23.95 4.62
CA ALA A 368 -16.39 -23.17 4.34
C ALA A 368 -17.25 -22.90 5.59
N ASP A 369 -17.13 -23.73 6.61
CA ASP A 369 -17.77 -23.59 7.92
C ASP A 369 -16.93 -22.82 8.95
N HIS A 370 -15.75 -22.34 8.57
CA HIS A 370 -14.92 -21.52 9.46
C HIS A 370 -15.67 -20.25 9.90
N PRO A 371 -15.52 -19.80 11.16
CA PRO A 371 -16.21 -18.61 11.70
C PRO A 371 -16.08 -17.36 10.83
N VAL A 372 -14.95 -17.14 10.19
CA VAL A 372 -14.75 -16.05 9.21
C VAL A 372 -15.85 -16.03 8.13
N TRP A 373 -16.33 -17.19 7.69
CA TRP A 373 -17.33 -17.30 6.63
C TRP A 373 -18.77 -17.37 7.14
N THR A 374 -18.97 -17.73 8.42
CA THR A 374 -20.30 -18.03 8.99
C THR A 374 -20.77 -17.01 10.02
N GLU A 375 -19.88 -16.25 10.66
CA GLU A 375 -20.27 -15.19 11.58
C GLU A 375 -20.70 -13.91 10.85
N ARG A 376 -21.56 -13.14 11.48
CA ARG A 376 -22.04 -11.86 10.95
C ARG A 376 -20.90 -10.84 10.88
N GLU A 377 -20.84 -10.06 9.77
CA GLU A 377 -19.91 -8.94 9.62
C GLU A 377 -20.00 -7.94 10.77
N GLN A 378 -18.83 -7.44 11.18
CA GLN A 378 -18.66 -6.35 12.14
C GLN A 378 -18.13 -5.08 11.44
N PRO A 379 -18.34 -3.89 12.01
CA PRO A 379 -17.87 -2.64 11.44
C PRO A 379 -16.33 -2.55 11.46
N LEU A 380 -15.77 -1.76 10.52
CA LEU A 380 -14.39 -1.28 10.61
C LEU A 380 -14.26 -0.21 11.71
N PRO A 381 -13.08 0.00 12.30
CA PRO A 381 -12.88 1.01 13.35
C PRO A 381 -13.37 2.41 12.96
N VAL A 382 -13.10 2.82 11.72
CA VAL A 382 -13.54 4.14 11.19
C VAL A 382 -15.07 4.30 11.12
N GLU A 383 -15.82 3.19 11.10
CA GLU A 383 -17.29 3.20 11.08
C GLU A 383 -17.90 3.33 12.49
N GLU A 384 -17.13 3.10 13.55
CA GLU A 384 -17.60 3.12 14.95
C GLU A 384 -17.39 4.46 15.65
N GLY A 385 -16.39 5.24 15.23
CA GLY A 385 -16.09 6.52 15.86
C GLY A 385 -14.84 7.17 15.29
N THR A 386 -14.60 8.42 15.71
CA THR A 386 -13.32 9.08 15.42
C THR A 386 -12.18 8.33 16.10
N ARG A 387 -11.15 7.98 15.33
CA ARG A 387 -10.00 7.20 15.79
C ARG A 387 -8.71 7.95 15.57
N TYR A 388 -7.78 7.79 16.51
CA TYR A 388 -6.41 8.24 16.42
C TYR A 388 -5.50 7.11 16.85
N THR A 389 -4.57 6.72 16.00
CA THR A 389 -3.63 5.61 16.27
C THR A 389 -2.22 6.06 15.96
N ALA A 390 -1.38 6.06 16.98
CA ALA A 390 0.05 6.29 16.81
C ALA A 390 0.75 4.96 16.56
N LEU A 391 1.62 4.93 15.56
CA LEU A 391 2.45 3.80 15.17
C LEU A 391 3.92 4.25 15.27
N PRO A 392 4.56 4.09 16.44
CA PRO A 392 5.91 4.60 16.68
C PRO A 392 6.97 3.99 15.77
N ALA A 393 6.87 2.68 15.46
CA ALA A 393 7.84 1.97 14.63
C ALA A 393 8.00 2.61 13.23
N PRO A 394 6.95 2.79 12.42
CA PRO A 394 7.04 3.52 11.16
C PRO A 394 7.06 5.05 11.33
N GLY A 395 6.74 5.59 12.51
CA GLY A 395 6.59 7.03 12.74
C GLY A 395 5.33 7.61 12.10
N TRP A 396 4.21 6.88 12.18
CA TRP A 396 2.94 7.25 11.55
C TRP A 396 1.85 7.57 12.56
N LEU A 397 1.01 8.54 12.22
CA LEU A 397 -0.28 8.74 12.87
C LEU A 397 -1.40 8.41 11.88
N LEU A 398 -2.35 7.60 12.32
CA LEU A 398 -3.59 7.37 11.59
C LEU A 398 -4.73 8.13 12.26
N HIS A 399 -5.59 8.74 11.47
CA HIS A 399 -6.86 9.27 11.96
C HIS A 399 -8.00 8.99 10.99
N GLY A 400 -9.07 8.45 11.54
CA GLY A 400 -10.29 8.12 10.81
C GLY A 400 -11.49 8.85 11.38
N THR A 401 -12.40 9.28 10.52
CA THR A 401 -13.64 9.97 10.91
C THR A 401 -14.85 9.28 10.30
N PRO A 402 -15.88 8.91 11.11
CA PRO A 402 -17.00 8.11 10.63
C PRO A 402 -17.94 8.88 9.69
N HIS A 403 -18.02 10.21 9.81
CA HIS A 403 -18.94 11.05 9.03
C HIS A 403 -18.56 11.10 7.54
N ASP A 404 -17.26 11.04 7.21
CA ASP A 404 -16.77 11.00 5.83
C ASP A 404 -16.18 9.65 5.43
N GLY A 405 -15.94 8.76 6.41
CA GLY A 405 -15.40 7.42 6.22
C GLY A 405 -13.94 7.39 5.77
N ILE A 406 -13.24 8.52 5.83
CA ILE A 406 -11.87 8.65 5.35
C ILE A 406 -10.87 8.32 6.47
N VAL A 407 -9.87 7.51 6.13
CA VAL A 407 -8.65 7.36 6.95
C VAL A 407 -7.54 8.17 6.32
N ARG A 408 -6.81 8.89 7.16
CA ARG A 408 -5.64 9.71 6.81
C ARG A 408 -4.44 9.20 7.57
N LEU A 409 -3.32 9.05 6.87
CA LEU A 409 -2.02 8.66 7.43
C LEU A 409 -1.09 9.85 7.37
N VAL A 410 -0.59 10.29 8.52
CA VAL A 410 0.44 11.33 8.64
C VAL A 410 1.79 10.66 8.84
N ASN A 411 2.78 11.04 8.03
CA ASN A 411 4.08 10.36 7.93
C ASN A 411 5.22 11.23 8.49
N HIS A 412 5.83 10.73 9.55
CA HIS A 412 7.03 11.29 10.17
C HIS A 412 8.19 10.29 10.26
N GLY A 413 8.16 9.17 9.50
CA GLY A 413 9.16 8.16 9.71
C GLY A 413 9.49 7.21 8.56
N SER A 414 8.76 7.21 7.44
CA SER A 414 9.03 6.35 6.29
C SER A 414 9.50 7.16 5.09
N ASP A 415 10.60 6.78 4.46
CA ASP A 415 11.18 7.51 3.32
C ASP A 415 11.73 6.64 2.18
N HIS A 416 11.79 5.31 2.34
CA HIS A 416 12.30 4.35 1.35
C HIS A 416 13.71 4.67 0.80
N ASN A 417 14.55 5.29 1.61
CA ASN A 417 15.92 5.63 1.21
C ASN A 417 16.93 4.61 1.74
N PRO A 418 17.99 4.26 0.97
CA PRO A 418 19.09 3.47 1.48
C PRO A 418 19.76 4.16 2.68
N PRO A 419 20.29 3.40 3.67
CA PRO A 419 20.92 3.98 4.86
C PRO A 419 21.98 5.03 4.56
N ASP A 420 22.83 4.79 3.56
CA ASP A 420 23.98 5.63 3.20
C ASP A 420 23.79 6.43 1.90
N GLY A 421 22.59 6.36 1.29
CA GLY A 421 22.30 7.05 0.04
C GLY A 421 21.82 8.50 0.22
N PRO A 422 21.93 9.32 -0.82
CA PRO A 422 21.24 10.60 -0.85
C PRO A 422 19.73 10.33 -0.75
N GLY A 423 19.06 11.05 0.17
CA GLY A 423 17.61 10.93 0.28
C GLY A 423 16.92 11.42 -1.00
N GLU A 424 15.94 10.65 -1.46
CA GLU A 424 15.01 11.05 -2.51
C GLU A 424 13.64 11.30 -1.91
N ASP A 425 12.90 12.28 -2.44
CA ASP A 425 11.55 12.59 -2.00
C ASP A 425 10.50 11.88 -2.89
N ASP A 426 10.61 10.55 -2.97
CA ASP A 426 9.66 9.70 -3.70
C ASP A 426 8.22 10.02 -3.24
N PRO A 427 7.30 10.38 -4.16
CA PRO A 427 5.93 10.76 -3.81
C PRO A 427 5.17 9.66 -3.06
N HIS A 428 5.54 8.39 -3.22
CA HIS A 428 4.91 7.28 -2.52
C HIS A 428 5.35 7.12 -1.05
N TYR A 429 6.45 7.78 -0.63
CA TYR A 429 7.01 7.65 0.73
C TYR A 429 7.26 8.98 1.44
N ALA A 430 7.59 10.04 0.70
CA ALA A 430 8.09 11.28 1.27
C ALA A 430 7.04 12.38 1.51
N LYS A 431 5.75 12.11 1.26
CA LYS A 431 4.69 13.09 1.59
C LYS A 431 4.42 13.09 3.08
N PHE A 432 4.03 14.25 3.62
CA PHE A 432 3.59 14.36 5.02
C PHE A 432 2.30 13.61 5.29
N ALA A 433 1.43 13.45 4.28
CA ALA A 433 0.19 12.73 4.49
C ALA A 433 -0.27 11.94 3.26
N TYR A 434 -0.97 10.84 3.54
CA TYR A 434 -1.64 9.95 2.60
C TYR A 434 -3.06 9.69 3.09
N SER A 435 -3.94 9.14 2.24
CA SER A 435 -5.29 8.80 2.67
C SER A 435 -5.90 7.66 1.88
N THR A 436 -7.07 7.21 2.32
CA THR A 436 -7.89 6.25 1.58
C THR A 436 -8.67 6.88 0.41
N ALA A 437 -8.67 8.21 0.32
CA ALA A 437 -9.46 8.97 -0.66
C ALA A 437 -8.62 9.79 -1.66
N THR A 438 -7.30 9.82 -1.50
CA THR A 438 -6.38 10.58 -2.37
C THR A 438 -5.13 9.77 -2.67
N ALA A 439 -4.53 10.01 -3.83
CA ALA A 439 -3.20 9.55 -4.20
C ALA A 439 -2.24 10.73 -4.33
N PRO A 440 -0.93 10.54 -4.10
CA PRO A 440 0.06 11.57 -4.41
C PRO A 440 0.17 11.80 -5.92
N GLU A 441 0.61 12.99 -6.30
CA GLU A 441 1.00 13.30 -7.67
C GLU A 441 2.28 12.55 -8.02
N SER A 442 2.21 11.57 -8.92
CA SER A 442 3.32 10.64 -9.20
C SER A 442 3.93 10.76 -10.59
N ALA A 443 3.29 11.49 -11.54
CA ALA A 443 3.92 11.75 -12.83
C ALA A 443 5.16 12.64 -12.70
N ALA A 444 6.18 12.40 -13.53
CA ALA A 444 7.48 13.07 -13.43
C ALA A 444 7.39 14.61 -13.43
N HIS A 445 6.50 15.20 -14.22
CA HIS A 445 6.30 16.65 -14.27
C HIS A 445 5.70 17.21 -12.97
N ALA A 446 4.78 16.48 -12.35
CA ALA A 446 4.16 16.85 -11.08
C ALA A 446 5.12 16.60 -9.91
N TRP A 447 5.84 15.48 -9.92
CA TRP A 447 6.90 15.21 -8.94
C TRP A 447 8.02 16.25 -9.02
N ALA A 448 8.38 16.74 -10.21
CA ALA A 448 9.34 17.84 -10.35
C ALA A 448 8.94 19.10 -9.57
N ARG A 449 7.64 19.37 -9.46
CA ARG A 449 7.09 20.50 -8.68
C ARG A 449 6.84 20.14 -7.20
N THR A 450 6.63 18.89 -6.88
CA THR A 450 6.41 18.31 -5.53
C THR A 450 5.54 19.17 -4.61
N VAL A 451 4.32 19.52 -5.04
CA VAL A 451 3.43 20.43 -4.29
C VAL A 451 2.66 19.73 -3.18
N ASP A 452 2.02 18.60 -3.49
CA ASP A 452 1.12 17.87 -2.59
C ASP A 452 1.85 17.28 -1.38
N GLY A 453 1.28 17.50 -0.19
CA GLY A 453 1.79 16.94 1.07
C GLY A 453 3.27 17.24 1.35
N HIS A 454 3.76 18.40 0.94
CA HIS A 454 5.18 18.73 0.98
C HIS A 454 5.42 20.18 1.40
N LEU A 455 6.47 20.40 2.23
CA LEU A 455 7.04 21.72 2.50
C LEU A 455 8.29 21.91 1.63
N ALA A 456 8.34 22.99 0.86
CA ALA A 456 9.48 23.32 0.02
C ALA A 456 9.97 24.76 0.25
N LEU A 457 11.29 24.94 0.17
CA LEU A 457 11.91 26.24 -0.10
C LEU A 457 11.92 26.43 -1.62
N LEU A 458 11.58 27.64 -2.08
CA LEU A 458 11.52 27.94 -3.51
C LEU A 458 12.70 28.84 -3.90
N ALA A 459 13.53 28.34 -4.83
CA ALA A 459 14.55 29.18 -5.47
C ALA A 459 13.89 30.38 -6.19
N THR A 460 14.70 31.36 -6.60
CA THR A 460 14.19 32.58 -7.27
C THR A 460 13.47 32.32 -8.58
N ASP A 461 13.77 31.21 -9.26
CA ASP A 461 13.09 30.74 -10.47
C ASP A 461 11.84 29.88 -10.19
N GLY A 462 11.53 29.67 -8.90
CA GLY A 462 10.41 28.86 -8.46
C GLY A 462 10.71 27.36 -8.32
N THR A 463 11.92 26.91 -8.61
CA THR A 463 12.34 25.51 -8.44
C THR A 463 12.29 25.14 -6.96
N PRO A 464 11.59 24.03 -6.58
CA PRO A 464 11.47 23.64 -5.18
C PRO A 464 12.74 22.94 -4.68
N SER A 465 12.98 23.08 -3.37
CA SER A 465 13.93 22.24 -2.68
C SER A 465 13.47 20.78 -2.65
N ARG A 466 14.44 19.87 -2.56
CA ARG A 466 14.19 18.44 -2.35
C ARG A 466 14.37 18.08 -0.89
N ARG A 467 13.49 17.23 -0.40
CA ARG A 467 13.53 16.70 0.96
C ARG A 467 14.61 15.61 1.05
N SER A 468 15.47 15.72 2.05
CA SER A 468 16.36 14.64 2.43
C SER A 468 15.64 13.57 3.24
N ARG A 469 16.41 12.61 3.77
CA ARG A 469 15.91 11.57 4.68
C ARG A 469 15.09 12.15 5.84
N ILE A 470 13.98 11.50 6.13
CA ILE A 470 13.16 11.81 7.29
C ILE A 470 13.73 11.13 8.55
N VAL A 471 13.94 11.90 9.59
CA VAL A 471 14.40 11.42 10.89
C VAL A 471 13.26 11.58 11.90
N PRO A 472 12.62 10.50 12.37
CA PRO A 472 11.56 10.58 13.37
C PRO A 472 12.11 11.09 14.69
N VAL A 473 11.33 11.91 15.39
CA VAL A 473 11.66 12.46 16.72
C VAL A 473 10.70 11.90 17.77
N SER A 474 9.40 11.92 17.50
CA SER A 474 8.38 11.36 18.39
C SER A 474 7.15 10.95 17.57
N CYS A 475 6.42 9.94 18.09
CA CYS A 475 5.13 9.53 17.54
C CYS A 475 4.31 8.90 18.68
N GLU A 476 3.35 9.66 19.22
CA GLU A 476 2.54 9.24 20.36
C GLU A 476 1.19 9.95 20.39
N GLY A 477 0.14 9.27 20.82
CA GLY A 477 -1.20 9.85 20.95
C GLY A 477 -1.67 10.44 19.63
N ARG A 478 -1.81 11.78 19.59
CA ARG A 478 -2.24 12.56 18.41
C ARG A 478 -1.14 13.47 17.88
N ARG A 479 0.11 13.23 18.27
CA ARG A 479 1.27 14.05 17.91
C ARG A 479 2.39 13.19 17.32
N ALA A 480 2.94 13.64 16.19
CA ALA A 480 4.20 13.12 15.67
C ALA A 480 5.11 14.25 15.22
N SER A 481 6.42 14.00 15.27
CA SER A 481 7.41 14.99 14.84
C SER A 481 8.61 14.32 14.19
N SER A 482 9.21 15.05 13.25
CA SER A 482 10.39 14.61 12.50
C SER A 482 11.27 15.77 12.11
N ARG A 483 12.49 15.45 11.67
CA ARG A 483 13.45 16.38 11.07
C ARG A 483 13.85 15.89 9.69
N HIS A 484 14.13 16.83 8.81
CA HIS A 484 14.79 16.57 7.52
C HIS A 484 15.60 17.81 7.13
N THR A 485 16.37 17.70 6.05
CA THR A 485 16.99 18.87 5.44
C THR A 485 16.39 19.13 4.07
N ALA A 486 16.22 20.41 3.73
CA ALA A 486 15.79 20.84 2.43
C ALA A 486 17.04 21.19 1.58
N ARG A 487 17.22 20.52 0.46
CA ARG A 487 18.29 20.79 -0.52
C ARG A 487 17.75 21.71 -1.59
N LEU A 488 18.18 22.98 -1.58
CA LEU A 488 17.71 23.99 -2.50
C LEU A 488 18.69 24.13 -3.67
N PRO A 489 18.26 24.00 -4.93
CA PRO A 489 19.13 24.23 -6.08
C PRO A 489 19.80 25.60 -6.06
N GLY A 490 21.10 25.63 -6.36
CA GLY A 490 21.91 26.85 -6.32
C GLY A 490 22.53 27.17 -4.96
N TYR A 491 22.30 26.36 -3.94
CA TYR A 491 22.92 26.46 -2.62
C TYR A 491 23.71 25.20 -2.31
N GLU A 492 24.91 25.35 -1.76
CA GLU A 492 25.71 24.22 -1.25
C GLU A 492 25.25 23.81 0.16
N GLU A 493 24.67 24.75 0.90
CA GLU A 493 24.14 24.53 2.24
C GLU A 493 22.79 23.82 2.20
N GLU A 494 22.57 22.88 3.12
CA GLU A 494 21.27 22.26 3.36
C GLU A 494 20.54 22.95 4.51
N PHE A 495 19.22 23.11 4.38
CA PHE A 495 18.42 23.87 5.32
C PHE A 495 17.62 22.93 6.22
N PRO A 496 17.87 22.91 7.55
CA PRO A 496 17.12 22.06 8.46
C PRO A 496 15.67 22.50 8.57
N VAL A 497 14.77 21.49 8.57
CA VAL A 497 13.34 21.63 8.78
C VAL A 497 12.92 20.71 9.91
N GLU A 498 12.27 21.26 10.92
CA GLU A 498 11.59 20.51 11.97
C GLU A 498 10.09 20.59 11.72
N SER A 499 9.42 19.44 11.73
CA SER A 499 7.99 19.34 11.45
C SER A 499 7.28 18.59 12.59
N THR A 500 6.14 19.13 13.01
CA THR A 500 5.25 18.47 13.98
C THR A 500 3.83 18.49 13.43
N SER A 501 3.14 17.34 13.46
CA SER A 501 1.71 17.25 13.17
C SER A 501 0.92 16.95 14.43
N LEU A 502 -0.22 17.63 14.57
CA LEU A 502 -1.22 17.45 15.63
C LEU A 502 -2.56 17.11 14.98
N LEU A 503 -3.28 16.12 15.53
CA LEU A 503 -4.53 15.65 14.98
C LEU A 503 -5.75 16.05 15.83
N HIS A 504 -6.82 16.53 15.17
CA HIS A 504 -8.10 16.82 15.80
C HIS A 504 -9.26 16.62 14.80
N GLY A 505 -10.12 15.65 15.03
CA GLY A 505 -11.20 15.30 14.09
C GLY A 505 -10.66 14.98 12.70
N PRO A 506 -11.18 15.63 11.64
CA PRO A 506 -10.69 15.49 10.27
C PRO A 506 -9.48 16.39 9.97
N TRP A 507 -8.96 17.09 10.96
CA TRP A 507 -7.95 18.13 10.80
C TRP A 507 -6.56 17.67 11.21
N GLU A 508 -5.57 18.09 10.43
CA GLU A 508 -4.15 18.02 10.76
C GLU A 508 -3.62 19.45 10.91
N ILE A 509 -3.01 19.76 12.04
CA ILE A 509 -2.23 20.99 12.18
C ILE A 509 -0.77 20.65 11.95
N ARG A 510 -0.15 21.25 10.95
CA ARG A 510 1.29 21.15 10.70
C ARG A 510 2.00 22.37 11.24
N VAL A 511 3.03 22.14 12.02
CA VAL A 511 3.94 23.17 12.52
C VAL A 511 5.33 22.90 11.98
N HIS A 512 5.83 23.82 11.16
CA HIS A 512 7.17 23.74 10.59
C HIS A 512 8.05 24.84 11.16
N ARG A 513 9.28 24.49 11.53
CA ARG A 513 10.35 25.42 11.89
C ARG A 513 11.43 25.32 10.85
N VAL A 514 11.67 26.39 10.12
CA VAL A 514 12.60 26.44 9.00
C VAL A 514 13.40 27.75 9.03
N ARG A 515 14.63 27.71 8.52
CA ARG A 515 15.50 28.87 8.36
C ARG A 515 15.84 29.09 6.89
N PRO A 516 14.91 29.67 6.11
CA PRO A 516 15.17 29.91 4.69
C PRO A 516 16.21 31.01 4.51
N PRO A 517 17.04 30.96 3.44
CA PRO A 517 17.89 32.07 3.05
C PRO A 517 17.07 33.34 2.75
N GLU A 518 17.77 34.47 2.71
CA GLU A 518 17.15 35.75 2.34
C GLU A 518 16.51 35.69 0.94
N GLY A 519 15.27 36.20 0.82
CA GLY A 519 14.52 36.21 -0.44
C GLY A 519 13.93 34.87 -0.87
N VAL A 520 14.23 33.77 -0.18
CA VAL A 520 13.69 32.44 -0.47
C VAL A 520 12.32 32.27 0.15
N ARG A 521 11.31 31.98 -0.70
CA ARG A 521 9.93 31.73 -0.26
C ARG A 521 9.78 30.30 0.31
N VAL A 522 8.78 30.14 1.16
CA VAL A 522 8.34 28.83 1.69
C VAL A 522 6.99 28.48 1.09
N ARG A 523 6.81 27.23 0.67
CA ARG A 523 5.55 26.70 0.15
C ARG A 523 5.17 25.44 0.92
N GLU A 524 3.89 25.33 1.29
CA GLU A 524 3.32 24.09 1.83
C GLU A 524 2.04 23.70 1.09
N GLY A 525 1.94 22.43 0.65
CA GLY A 525 0.79 21.88 -0.04
C GLY A 525 -0.04 20.90 0.82
N GLY A 526 -1.35 20.92 0.55
CA GLY A 526 -2.32 19.97 1.08
C GLY A 526 -2.38 18.66 0.30
N TYR A 527 -3.52 17.97 0.40
CA TYR A 527 -3.76 16.77 -0.40
C TYR A 527 -4.08 17.12 -1.85
N ALA A 528 -3.61 16.31 -2.79
CA ALA A 528 -4.07 16.34 -4.17
C ALA A 528 -5.43 15.63 -4.25
N VAL A 529 -6.48 16.32 -4.66
CA VAL A 529 -7.78 15.71 -4.99
C VAL A 529 -7.92 15.56 -6.49
N ALA A 530 -8.40 14.40 -6.95
CA ALA A 530 -8.50 14.06 -8.37
C ALA A 530 -9.91 13.59 -8.73
N ASP A 531 -10.30 13.87 -9.99
CA ASP A 531 -11.63 13.58 -10.51
C ASP A 531 -11.53 13.31 -12.05
N PRO A 532 -12.54 12.69 -12.67
CA PRO A 532 -12.67 12.67 -14.13
C PRO A 532 -12.69 14.07 -14.77
N ASP A 533 -13.33 15.04 -14.12
CA ASP A 533 -13.36 16.44 -14.52
C ASP A 533 -12.49 17.32 -13.62
N PRO A 534 -12.03 18.50 -14.09
CA PRO A 534 -11.19 19.39 -13.29
C PRO A 534 -11.88 19.80 -11.97
N PRO A 535 -11.26 19.57 -10.79
CA PRO A 535 -11.83 19.96 -9.51
C PRO A 535 -12.12 21.47 -9.42
N GLN A 536 -13.22 21.81 -8.74
CA GLN A 536 -13.54 23.21 -8.40
C GLN A 536 -12.51 23.75 -7.41
N VAL A 537 -12.10 24.99 -7.57
CA VAL A 537 -11.09 25.60 -6.72
C VAL A 537 -11.52 26.99 -6.24
N LEU A 538 -11.18 27.28 -5.00
CA LEU A 538 -11.34 28.59 -4.39
C LEU A 538 -10.04 28.96 -3.67
N ARG A 539 -9.74 30.24 -3.59
CA ARG A 539 -8.57 30.77 -2.89
C ARG A 539 -8.83 32.16 -2.33
N GLY A 540 -8.05 32.54 -1.36
CA GLY A 540 -8.08 33.83 -0.73
C GLY A 540 -6.83 34.08 0.13
N PRO A 541 -6.79 35.23 0.86
CA PRO A 541 -5.65 35.57 1.70
C PRO A 541 -5.33 34.50 2.74
N GLY A 542 -4.21 33.79 2.54
CA GLY A 542 -3.73 32.74 3.44
C GLY A 542 -4.58 31.46 3.46
N TRP A 543 -5.36 31.15 2.42
CA TRP A 543 -6.05 29.88 2.28
C TRP A 543 -6.29 29.49 0.82
N ALA A 544 -6.38 28.19 0.58
CA ALA A 544 -6.76 27.63 -0.71
C ALA A 544 -7.55 26.32 -0.52
N LEU A 545 -8.43 25.99 -1.48
CA LEU A 545 -9.32 24.84 -1.44
C LEU A 545 -9.51 24.26 -2.84
N ALA A 546 -9.51 22.93 -2.94
CA ALA A 546 -9.90 22.19 -4.14
C ALA A 546 -10.97 21.17 -3.78
N ARG A 547 -12.01 21.00 -4.62
CA ARG A 547 -13.15 20.13 -4.38
C ARG A 547 -13.53 19.37 -5.63
N THR A 548 -13.68 18.05 -5.50
CA THR A 548 -14.20 17.17 -6.55
C THR A 548 -15.71 17.31 -6.71
N GLU A 549 -16.28 16.84 -7.82
CA GLU A 549 -17.72 16.79 -8.03
C GLU A 549 -18.43 15.94 -6.96
N ALA A 550 -17.79 14.81 -6.57
CA ALA A 550 -18.29 13.94 -5.48
C ALA A 550 -18.15 14.55 -4.08
N GLY A 551 -17.71 15.80 -3.95
CA GLY A 551 -17.67 16.55 -2.71
C GLY A 551 -16.40 16.33 -1.86
N LEU A 552 -15.41 15.54 -2.30
CA LEU A 552 -14.15 15.42 -1.58
C LEU A 552 -13.40 16.76 -1.66
N THR A 553 -13.08 17.33 -0.51
CA THR A 553 -12.48 18.65 -0.37
C THR A 553 -11.11 18.54 0.29
N SER A 554 -10.08 19.08 -0.36
CA SER A 554 -8.79 19.38 0.24
C SER A 554 -8.68 20.89 0.47
N ALA A 555 -8.28 21.31 1.67
CA ALA A 555 -8.03 22.71 1.97
C ALA A 555 -6.77 22.89 2.80
N VAL A 556 -6.10 24.01 2.61
CA VAL A 556 -5.03 24.52 3.46
C VAL A 556 -5.40 25.91 3.97
N VAL A 557 -5.22 26.11 5.28
CA VAL A 557 -5.53 27.39 5.93
C VAL A 557 -4.34 27.79 6.79
N GLY A 558 -3.73 28.92 6.49
CA GLY A 558 -2.61 29.48 7.24
C GLY A 558 -3.07 30.04 8.57
N LEU A 559 -2.58 29.47 9.67
CA LEU A 559 -2.86 29.94 11.02
C LEU A 559 -1.78 30.90 11.52
N HIS A 560 -0.51 30.69 11.11
CA HIS A 560 0.62 31.55 11.45
C HIS A 560 1.72 31.49 10.39
N GLY A 561 2.37 32.62 10.13
CA GLY A 561 3.56 32.71 9.27
C GLY A 561 3.32 32.76 7.77
N TRP A 562 2.08 32.70 7.30
CA TRP A 562 1.67 32.77 5.90
C TRP A 562 1.17 34.16 5.55
N ASP A 563 1.77 34.83 4.55
CA ASP A 563 1.55 36.25 4.23
C ASP A 563 1.16 36.50 2.76
N GLU A 564 1.10 35.43 1.94
CA GLU A 564 0.65 35.52 0.55
C GLU A 564 -0.78 34.98 0.37
N GLU A 565 -1.38 35.23 -0.79
CA GLU A 565 -2.63 34.58 -1.20
C GLU A 565 -2.41 33.07 -1.38
N GLY A 566 -3.40 32.27 -1.01
CA GLY A 566 -3.35 30.83 -1.27
C GLY A 566 -3.42 30.53 -2.77
N GLU A 567 -2.81 29.46 -3.20
CA GLU A 567 -2.67 29.08 -4.60
C GLU A 567 -3.10 27.62 -4.86
N ILE A 568 -3.28 27.28 -6.13
CA ILE A 568 -3.68 25.94 -6.58
C ILE A 568 -2.71 25.43 -7.65
N ALA A 569 -2.14 24.27 -7.42
CA ALA A 569 -1.48 23.50 -8.47
C ALA A 569 -2.50 22.58 -9.16
N ARG A 570 -2.54 22.62 -10.47
CA ARG A 570 -3.38 21.74 -11.29
C ARG A 570 -2.51 20.83 -12.13
N GLU A 571 -2.88 19.55 -12.19
CA GLU A 571 -2.17 18.55 -12.96
C GLU A 571 -3.13 17.76 -13.85
N VAL A 572 -2.57 17.17 -14.89
CA VAL A 572 -3.28 16.28 -15.80
C VAL A 572 -2.48 14.99 -15.94
N GLU A 573 -3.16 13.84 -15.86
CA GLU A 573 -2.56 12.49 -15.95
C GLU A 573 -1.45 12.24 -14.90
N ALA A 574 -1.49 12.91 -13.76
CA ALA A 574 -0.49 12.81 -12.70
C ALA A 574 -0.95 12.03 -11.48
N ASN A 575 -2.26 11.76 -11.36
CA ASN A 575 -2.87 11.18 -10.18
C ASN A 575 -3.58 9.85 -10.49
N ALA A 576 -3.37 8.85 -9.62
CA ALA A 576 -3.94 7.51 -9.82
C ALA A 576 -5.47 7.44 -9.59
N PHE A 577 -6.08 8.49 -9.02
CA PHE A 577 -7.51 8.55 -8.71
C PHE A 577 -8.33 9.24 -9.81
N GLY A 578 -7.69 9.98 -10.71
CA GLY A 578 -8.36 10.62 -11.83
C GLY A 578 -7.41 11.40 -12.73
N PRO A 579 -7.82 11.68 -14.00
CA PRO A 579 -6.98 12.37 -14.97
C PRO A 579 -6.76 13.85 -14.67
N HIS A 580 -7.66 14.49 -13.92
CA HIS A 580 -7.53 15.88 -13.49
C HIS A 580 -7.37 15.96 -11.99
N SER A 581 -6.35 16.66 -11.52
CA SER A 581 -6.14 16.88 -10.10
C SER A 581 -5.87 18.34 -9.75
N ALA A 582 -6.10 18.67 -8.48
CA ALA A 582 -5.83 19.99 -7.93
C ALA A 582 -5.30 19.86 -6.51
N THR A 583 -4.21 20.57 -6.22
CA THR A 583 -3.57 20.64 -4.91
C THR A 583 -3.58 22.08 -4.40
N PRO A 584 -4.29 22.39 -3.29
CA PRO A 584 -4.20 23.68 -2.66
C PRO A 584 -2.87 23.85 -1.92
N TYR A 585 -2.26 25.03 -1.98
CA TYR A 585 -1.03 25.31 -1.27
C TYR A 585 -0.94 26.74 -0.77
N LEU A 586 -0.09 26.98 0.24
CA LEU A 586 0.23 28.27 0.81
C LEU A 586 1.63 28.72 0.43
N LEU A 587 1.83 30.01 0.43
CA LEU A 587 3.12 30.66 0.21
C LEU A 587 3.42 31.65 1.33
N ALA A 588 4.70 31.71 1.71
CA ALA A 588 5.21 32.77 2.57
C ALA A 588 6.42 33.43 1.92
N SER A 589 6.43 34.75 1.93
CA SER A 589 7.53 35.57 1.40
C SER A 589 8.83 35.30 2.14
N GLY A 590 9.96 35.44 1.45
CA GLY A 590 11.29 35.30 2.06
C GLY A 590 11.58 36.42 3.06
N PRO A 591 12.51 36.23 4.02
CA PRO A 591 12.95 37.28 4.93
C PRO A 591 13.59 38.44 4.14
N VAL A 592 13.24 39.67 4.46
CA VAL A 592 13.66 40.88 3.73
C VAL A 592 14.67 41.71 4.54
N THR A 593 15.21 41.21 5.65
CA THR A 593 16.09 42.01 6.52
C THR A 593 17.56 41.69 6.28
N PRO A 594 18.31 42.54 5.54
CA PRO A 594 19.75 42.33 5.33
C PRO A 594 20.53 42.39 6.64
N GLY A 595 21.47 41.45 6.83
CA GLY A 595 22.50 41.54 7.87
C GLY A 595 22.15 40.93 9.23
N HIS A 596 20.99 40.29 9.41
CA HIS A 596 20.71 39.49 10.61
C HIS A 596 20.73 37.98 10.28
N PRO A 597 21.31 37.12 11.14
CA PRO A 597 21.19 35.69 10.96
C PRO A 597 19.70 35.32 10.90
N ALA A 598 19.32 34.56 9.86
CA ALA A 598 17.94 34.17 9.63
C ALA A 598 17.38 33.52 10.90
N ARG A 599 16.42 34.17 11.58
CA ARG A 599 15.69 33.55 12.68
C ARG A 599 14.87 32.38 12.13
N ALA A 600 14.71 31.34 12.94
CA ALA A 600 13.79 30.26 12.60
C ALA A 600 12.40 30.86 12.39
N ARG A 601 11.81 30.58 11.23
CA ARG A 601 10.42 30.95 10.93
C ARG A 601 9.53 29.80 11.34
N VAL A 602 8.40 30.13 11.90
CA VAL A 602 7.36 29.15 12.25
C VAL A 602 6.22 29.32 11.25
N GLN A 603 5.90 28.27 10.54
CA GLN A 603 4.70 28.16 9.72
C GLN A 603 3.73 27.20 10.38
N VAL A 604 2.48 27.62 10.55
CA VAL A 604 1.41 26.78 11.09
C VAL A 604 0.28 26.72 10.09
N THR A 605 -0.04 25.51 9.66
CA THR A 605 -1.06 25.23 8.64
C THR A 605 -2.10 24.27 9.20
N LEU A 606 -3.37 24.62 9.04
CA LEU A 606 -4.47 23.67 9.12
C LEU A 606 -4.63 22.99 7.76
N VAL A 607 -4.46 21.68 7.72
CA VAL A 607 -4.68 20.83 6.54
C VAL A 607 -5.97 20.04 6.74
N VAL A 608 -6.85 20.12 5.77
CA VAL A 608 -8.18 19.48 5.80
C VAL A 608 -8.34 18.58 4.59
N LEU A 609 -8.80 17.36 4.82
CA LEU A 609 -9.34 16.49 3.80
C LEU A 609 -10.66 15.93 4.32
N THR A 610 -11.78 16.23 3.67
CA THR A 610 -13.12 15.81 4.13
C THR A 610 -14.14 15.82 3.00
N ARG A 611 -15.29 15.20 3.25
CA ARG A 611 -16.48 15.30 2.37
C ARG A 611 -17.48 16.37 2.85
N ASP A 612 -17.23 16.96 4.02
CA ASP A 612 -18.04 18.04 4.54
C ASP A 612 -17.79 19.37 3.80
N ALA A 613 -18.69 20.30 3.99
CA ALA A 613 -18.46 21.68 3.54
C ALA A 613 -17.34 22.32 4.34
N VAL A 614 -16.38 22.92 3.67
CA VAL A 614 -15.25 23.62 4.27
C VAL A 614 -15.39 25.11 4.03
N HIS A 615 -15.33 25.88 5.12
CA HIS A 615 -15.36 27.34 5.11
C HIS A 615 -14.03 27.86 5.69
N PRO A 616 -12.99 28.06 4.85
CA PRO A 616 -11.63 28.34 5.33
C PRO A 616 -11.51 29.55 6.25
N GLU A 617 -12.22 30.63 5.93
CA GLU A 617 -12.20 31.87 6.75
C GLU A 617 -12.83 31.65 8.14
N ALA A 618 -13.94 30.89 8.19
CA ALA A 618 -14.58 30.55 9.46
C ALA A 618 -13.69 29.65 10.32
N LEU A 619 -13.00 28.67 9.70
CA LEU A 619 -12.04 27.81 10.39
C LEU A 619 -10.86 28.62 10.93
N ARG A 620 -10.33 29.54 10.13
CA ARG A 620 -9.24 30.43 10.56
C ARG A 620 -9.62 31.32 11.74
N ALA A 621 -10.87 31.79 11.78
CA ALA A 621 -11.38 32.59 12.88
C ALA A 621 -11.65 31.78 14.16
N ALA A 622 -11.99 30.51 14.01
CA ALA A 622 -12.39 29.63 15.12
C ALA A 622 -11.22 28.87 15.77
N ILE A 623 -10.11 28.68 15.06
CA ILE A 623 -8.92 27.98 15.57
C ILE A 623 -7.88 29.02 15.97
N HIS A 624 -7.56 29.10 17.25
CA HIS A 624 -6.59 30.07 17.77
C HIS A 624 -5.19 29.45 17.84
N CYS A 625 -4.22 30.14 17.25
CA CYS A 625 -2.81 29.76 17.25
C CYS A 625 -2.01 30.81 18.01
N GLU A 626 -1.32 30.38 19.06
CA GLU A 626 -0.47 31.25 19.89
C GLU A 626 0.94 30.69 19.96
N GLN A 627 1.94 31.53 19.78
CA GLN A 627 3.34 31.19 20.06
C GLN A 627 3.70 31.71 21.47
N GLY A 628 4.06 30.77 22.36
CA GLY A 628 4.50 31.10 23.71
C GLY A 628 5.94 31.62 23.74
N ASP A 629 6.33 32.18 24.89
CA ASP A 629 7.71 32.67 25.13
C ASP A 629 8.76 31.56 25.09
N ASP A 630 8.34 30.29 25.26
CA ASP A 630 9.14 29.07 25.19
C ASP A 630 9.21 28.46 23.78
N ASP A 631 8.86 29.22 22.74
CA ASP A 631 8.75 28.80 21.34
C ASP A 631 7.73 27.67 21.06
N ARG A 632 6.93 27.27 22.06
CA ARG A 632 5.84 26.31 21.86
C ARG A 632 4.67 26.95 21.12
N ILE A 633 4.08 26.17 20.21
CA ILE A 633 2.86 26.56 19.52
C ILE A 633 1.68 25.89 20.22
N ARG A 634 0.75 26.71 20.69
CA ARG A 634 -0.51 26.28 21.29
C ARG A 634 -1.64 26.48 20.31
N ILE A 635 -2.40 25.44 20.06
CA ILE A 635 -3.58 25.46 19.20
C ILE A 635 -4.81 25.19 20.06
N THR A 636 -5.76 26.12 20.05
CA THR A 636 -7.07 25.97 20.71
C THR A 636 -8.14 25.76 19.64
N PHE A 637 -8.83 24.65 19.70
CA PHE A 637 -9.89 24.25 18.76
C PHE A 637 -11.26 24.82 19.19
N PRO A 638 -12.27 24.85 18.28
CA PRO A 638 -13.59 25.42 18.56
C PRO A 638 -14.34 24.75 19.71
N ASP A 639 -14.06 23.49 20.01
CA ASP A 639 -14.61 22.73 21.13
C ASP A 639 -13.89 22.99 22.47
N GLY A 640 -12.89 23.87 22.47
CA GLY A 640 -12.10 24.24 23.64
C GLY A 640 -10.90 23.32 23.92
N GLU A 641 -10.70 22.28 23.12
CA GLU A 641 -9.52 21.43 23.26
C GLU A 641 -8.25 22.19 22.88
N VAL A 642 -7.16 21.91 23.61
CA VAL A 642 -5.85 22.56 23.40
C VAL A 642 -4.79 21.50 23.13
N LEU A 643 -4.10 21.63 22.00
CA LEU A 643 -2.92 20.83 21.65
C LEU A 643 -1.68 21.72 21.56
N THR A 644 -0.50 21.12 21.80
CA THR A 644 0.78 21.86 21.82
C THR A 644 1.82 21.15 20.94
N ALA A 645 2.54 21.93 20.12
CA ALA A 645 3.65 21.51 19.27
C ALA A 645 5.00 22.09 19.73
#